data_551a337b6403b44e7e49808fb4debfd8
#
_entry.id   551a337b6403b44e7e49808fb4debfd8
#
_cell.length_a   1.000
_cell.length_b   1.000
_cell.length_c   1.000
_cell.angle_alpha   90.00
_cell.angle_beta   90.00
_cell.angle_gamma   90.00
#
_symmetry.space_group_name_H-M   'P 1'
#
loop_
_entity.id
_entity.type
_entity.pdbx_description
1 polymer ?
#
loop_
_entity_poly.entity_id
_entity_poly.type
_entity_poly.pdbx_seq_one_letter_code
_entity_poly.pdbx_strand_id
1 'polypeptide(L)'
;MKYINVAINLPVKNLFKQFTYAVPPQLDHVDVGWRVVVPFGYQTVEGFVTSLAAAAPAEYECKEILATLDTRPWFDAEMLATANWLSEYYLCSPAEAMRLFIPGKTSIKRQAVYNDEGKLIAYDYENKLKIKTRICFVVTKAGREALVAYNKRLRAQMHALEVLAEAERPLSGEELASVQVSAATLRILCEKGWSERSEQRVLRNSYANRTELKESLHLTDEQRQAVEAIGSAITEPHQETFLLQGITGSGKTEVYLRAAAQAMEAGKQVLLLVPEIALTAQIVKRFQGWFGDEVAVAHSKLSQNERADVWYKMRTNSAKLLIGVRSAVFAPFSDLGLIIIDEEHESSYKQDERPNYHARTVALKRAQLSGIPVVLGSATPDLESFYKARQGTYTHLRLLQRANGSMLPHVEIADMRLELQRGNKSVLSAALNDALLQTAVQGEQAIVLLNRRGFSTFVMCRDCGESIVCPHCAVALVYHSAGEAMRCHYCGNTAPIPDECPNCHSRRIRFFGTGTQKAEAEIAELPEIRILRMDQDSTVKKFAHEDILKSFSSGEYNVLLGTQMVAKGHDIPNVTLVGILSADSTLNLPDFRASERTFALLTQAAGRAGRGDRAGHVVLQTYDPDNPVIKLAATQDYDTFAASELEIRQELGYPPYTEILKITVLDKEEVRGSSLAQRIVNFLQTLQLEHPEQELLVLGPFPAIVAKVRDLYRMNILVKCPQMEPVKRALWNSEFKECRNVFFDVDPVSVV
;
A
#
# COMPACT_ATOMS: atom_id res chain seq x y z
N MET A 1 22.86 28.75 -25.58
CA MET A 1 21.56 28.04 -25.57
C MET A 1 21.65 26.94 -24.53
N LYS A 2 20.70 26.85 -23.62
CA LYS A 2 20.67 25.84 -22.56
C LYS A 2 20.00 24.57 -23.09
N TYR A 3 20.56 23.41 -22.77
CA TYR A 3 20.02 22.13 -23.20
C TYR A 3 19.70 21.28 -21.99
N ILE A 4 18.60 20.52 -22.04
CA ILE A 4 18.10 19.66 -20.95
C ILE A 4 17.76 18.27 -21.47
N ASN A 5 18.01 17.25 -20.67
CA ASN A 5 17.56 15.89 -20.92
C ASN A 5 16.20 15.66 -20.27
N VAL A 6 15.27 15.11 -21.03
CA VAL A 6 13.87 14.95 -20.65
C VAL A 6 13.44 13.50 -20.78
N ALA A 7 12.90 12.94 -19.70
CA ALA A 7 12.17 11.69 -19.71
C ALA A 7 10.72 11.94 -20.15
N ILE A 8 10.32 11.33 -21.27
CA ILE A 8 9.02 11.57 -21.92
C ILE A 8 7.91 10.78 -21.21
N ASN A 9 6.91 11.46 -20.70
CA ASN A 9 5.74 10.85 -20.05
C ASN A 9 4.71 10.39 -21.09
N LEU A 10 5.00 9.28 -21.74
CA LEU A 10 4.04 8.61 -22.61
C LEU A 10 3.58 7.29 -21.99
N PRO A 11 2.31 6.90 -22.14
CA PRO A 11 1.80 5.61 -21.67
C PRO A 11 2.26 4.44 -22.58
N VAL A 12 3.37 4.61 -23.29
CA VAL A 12 3.99 3.59 -24.12
C VAL A 12 5.02 2.88 -23.25
N LYS A 13 4.84 1.59 -23.03
CA LYS A 13 5.85 0.75 -22.41
C LYS A 13 7.17 0.92 -23.16
N ASN A 14 8.26 1.12 -22.40
CA ASN A 14 9.63 0.97 -22.87
C ASN A 14 10.28 2.21 -23.51
N LEU A 15 9.92 3.41 -23.06
CA LEU A 15 10.68 4.60 -23.41
C LEU A 15 11.79 4.83 -22.36
N PHE A 16 12.85 4.01 -22.42
CA PHE A 16 14.01 4.13 -21.51
C PHE A 16 14.95 5.26 -21.92
N LYS A 17 14.92 5.66 -23.19
CA LYS A 17 15.76 6.72 -23.73
C LYS A 17 15.24 8.09 -23.28
N GLN A 18 16.16 8.92 -22.81
CA GLN A 18 15.92 10.35 -22.58
C GLN A 18 16.23 11.12 -23.87
N PHE A 19 15.56 12.25 -24.05
CA PHE A 19 15.72 13.09 -25.23
C PHE A 19 16.18 14.48 -24.83
N THR A 20 17.11 15.03 -25.59
CA THR A 20 17.62 16.38 -25.34
C THR A 20 16.77 17.42 -26.06
N TYR A 21 16.41 18.48 -25.32
CA TYR A 21 15.66 19.64 -25.82
C TYR A 21 16.40 20.93 -25.52
N ALA A 22 16.21 21.92 -26.36
CA ALA A 22 16.70 23.27 -26.15
C ALA A 22 15.71 24.04 -25.25
N VAL A 23 16.24 24.93 -24.43
CA VAL A 23 15.46 25.81 -23.56
C VAL A 23 15.41 27.18 -24.23
N PRO A 24 14.23 27.67 -24.65
CA PRO A 24 14.12 29.01 -25.25
C PRO A 24 14.36 30.10 -24.19
N PRO A 25 14.81 31.31 -24.56
CA PRO A 25 15.19 32.38 -23.63
C PRO A 25 14.11 32.76 -22.63
N GLN A 26 12.81 32.69 -22.99
CA GLN A 26 11.70 33.02 -22.14
C GLN A 26 11.47 31.95 -21.03
N LEU A 27 12.04 30.76 -21.17
CA LEU A 27 11.96 29.66 -20.20
C LEU A 27 13.33 29.35 -19.57
N ASP A 28 14.29 30.27 -19.59
CA ASP A 28 15.66 30.05 -19.10
C ASP A 28 15.74 29.64 -17.61
N HIS A 29 14.69 29.93 -16.84
CA HIS A 29 14.53 29.49 -15.45
C HIS A 29 14.30 27.97 -15.29
N VAL A 30 14.00 27.24 -16.38
CA VAL A 30 13.77 25.78 -16.33
C VAL A 30 15.08 25.09 -16.03
N ASP A 31 15.06 24.18 -15.05
CA ASP A 31 16.21 23.41 -14.60
C ASP A 31 15.80 21.97 -14.28
N VAL A 32 16.68 21.19 -13.70
CA VAL A 32 16.44 19.81 -13.27
C VAL A 32 15.24 19.76 -12.31
N GLY A 33 14.39 18.75 -12.46
CA GLY A 33 13.20 18.56 -11.63
C GLY A 33 11.93 19.28 -12.12
N TRP A 34 12.01 20.06 -13.22
CA TRP A 34 10.84 20.70 -13.81
C TRP A 34 10.01 19.72 -14.66
N ARG A 35 8.69 19.96 -14.68
CA ARG A 35 7.78 19.34 -15.65
C ARG A 35 7.60 20.29 -16.84
N VAL A 36 7.85 19.79 -18.00
CA VAL A 36 7.83 20.56 -19.25
C VAL A 36 6.89 19.96 -20.27
N VAL A 37 6.44 20.79 -21.19
CA VAL A 37 5.68 20.38 -22.38
C VAL A 37 6.62 20.34 -23.55
N VAL A 38 6.73 19.20 -24.22
CA VAL A 38 7.67 18.99 -25.32
C VAL A 38 6.97 18.42 -26.56
N PRO A 39 7.45 18.79 -27.77
CA PRO A 39 7.02 18.13 -28.98
C PRO A 39 7.71 16.78 -29.13
N PHE A 40 6.92 15.69 -29.30
CA PHE A 40 7.44 14.35 -29.51
C PHE A 40 6.73 13.67 -30.70
N GLY A 41 7.42 13.42 -31.77
CA GLY A 41 6.82 13.00 -33.04
C GLY A 41 5.80 14.04 -33.52
N TYR A 42 4.56 13.61 -33.70
CA TYR A 42 3.42 14.47 -34.07
C TYR A 42 2.57 14.92 -32.88
N GLN A 43 2.99 14.59 -31.65
CA GLN A 43 2.25 14.86 -30.44
C GLN A 43 2.97 15.88 -29.57
N THR A 44 2.21 16.55 -28.72
CA THR A 44 2.73 17.37 -27.63
C THR A 44 2.48 16.62 -26.32
N VAL A 45 3.55 16.37 -25.56
CA VAL A 45 3.53 15.50 -24.38
C VAL A 45 4.20 16.16 -23.18
N GLU A 46 3.88 15.69 -21.99
CA GLU A 46 4.59 16.03 -20.77
C GLU A 46 5.94 15.32 -20.72
N GLY A 47 6.94 16.00 -20.20
CA GLY A 47 8.25 15.43 -19.92
C GLY A 47 8.80 15.91 -18.59
N PHE A 48 9.76 15.19 -18.07
CA PHE A 48 10.42 15.46 -16.80
C PHE A 48 11.89 15.76 -17.06
N VAL A 49 12.37 16.93 -16.61
CA VAL A 49 13.77 17.31 -16.76
C VAL A 49 14.60 16.53 -15.73
N THR A 50 15.49 15.68 -16.23
CA THR A 50 16.29 14.77 -15.40
C THR A 50 17.72 15.26 -15.19
N SER A 51 18.29 15.96 -16.19
CA SER A 51 19.64 16.50 -16.13
C SER A 51 19.83 17.64 -17.13
N LEU A 52 20.88 18.43 -16.93
CA LEU A 52 21.36 19.37 -17.95
C LEU A 52 22.21 18.62 -18.98
N ALA A 53 22.13 19.03 -20.25
CA ALA A 53 22.98 18.51 -21.31
C ALA A 53 24.07 19.54 -21.67
N ALA A 54 25.29 19.07 -21.85
CA ALA A 54 26.43 19.94 -22.15
C ALA A 54 26.35 20.60 -23.56
N ALA A 55 25.73 19.90 -24.52
CA ALA A 55 25.59 20.35 -25.91
C ALA A 55 24.36 19.72 -26.55
N ALA A 56 23.95 20.24 -27.69
CA ALA A 56 22.95 19.60 -28.54
C ALA A 56 23.50 18.27 -29.09
N PRO A 57 22.64 17.23 -29.21
CA PRO A 57 23.04 15.97 -29.82
C PRO A 57 23.39 16.19 -31.29
N ALA A 58 24.43 15.50 -31.75
CA ALA A 58 24.85 15.59 -33.16
C ALA A 58 23.97 14.77 -34.13
N GLU A 59 23.19 13.83 -33.58
CA GLU A 59 22.42 12.84 -34.35
C GLU A 59 21.06 13.35 -34.84
N TYR A 60 20.50 14.42 -34.24
CA TYR A 60 19.19 14.99 -34.60
C TYR A 60 19.08 16.46 -34.23
N GLU A 61 18.20 17.17 -34.93
CA GLU A 61 17.88 18.56 -34.63
C GLU A 61 17.14 18.66 -33.25
N CYS A 62 17.72 19.46 -32.37
CA CYS A 62 17.21 19.64 -31.01
C CYS A 62 16.00 20.59 -31.02
N LYS A 63 14.82 20.08 -30.75
CA LYS A 63 13.59 20.88 -30.64
C LYS A 63 13.57 21.64 -29.32
N GLU A 64 12.82 22.75 -29.28
CA GLU A 64 12.61 23.53 -28.06
C GLU A 64 11.48 22.98 -27.22
N ILE A 65 11.56 23.17 -25.88
CA ILE A 65 10.43 22.99 -24.99
C ILE A 65 9.39 24.07 -25.24
N LEU A 66 8.10 23.73 -25.09
CA LEU A 66 6.98 24.62 -25.40
C LEU A 66 6.50 25.44 -24.21
N ALA A 67 6.47 24.83 -23.02
CA ALA A 67 5.98 25.45 -21.78
C ALA A 67 6.46 24.67 -20.56
N THR A 68 6.24 25.27 -19.37
CA THR A 68 6.31 24.58 -18.07
C THR A 68 4.91 24.31 -17.55
N LEU A 69 4.73 23.23 -16.77
CA LEU A 69 3.45 22.88 -16.16
C LEU A 69 3.33 23.37 -14.71
N ASP A 70 4.43 23.85 -14.14
CA ASP A 70 4.55 24.29 -12.76
C ASP A 70 5.24 25.65 -12.68
N THR A 71 5.06 26.33 -11.54
CA THR A 71 5.74 27.61 -11.25
C THR A 71 7.08 27.44 -10.53
N ARG A 72 7.44 26.21 -10.16
CA ARG A 72 8.69 25.81 -9.49
C ARG A 72 9.00 24.32 -9.81
N PRO A 73 10.25 23.86 -9.62
CA PRO A 73 10.59 22.45 -9.85
C PRO A 73 9.63 21.52 -9.08
N TRP A 74 9.13 20.48 -9.75
CA TRP A 74 8.27 19.49 -9.11
C TRP A 74 9.07 18.50 -8.28
N PHE A 75 10.19 18.05 -8.81
CA PHE A 75 11.07 17.08 -8.17
C PHE A 75 12.23 17.79 -7.49
N ASP A 76 12.48 17.48 -6.24
CA ASP A 76 13.71 17.79 -5.54
C ASP A 76 14.78 16.70 -5.77
N ALA A 77 15.94 16.86 -5.15
CA ALA A 77 17.06 15.94 -5.32
C ALA A 77 16.78 14.53 -4.79
N GLU A 78 16.07 14.42 -3.65
CA GLU A 78 15.68 13.14 -3.05
C GLU A 78 14.69 12.39 -3.93
N MET A 79 13.65 13.09 -4.43
CA MET A 79 12.65 12.50 -5.32
C MET A 79 13.27 12.01 -6.62
N LEU A 80 14.20 12.77 -7.21
CA LEU A 80 14.93 12.36 -8.42
C LEU A 80 15.85 11.17 -8.17
N ALA A 81 16.59 11.16 -7.07
CA ALA A 81 17.44 10.04 -6.70
C ALA A 81 16.61 8.77 -6.46
N THR A 82 15.46 8.90 -5.78
CA THR A 82 14.52 7.79 -5.58
C THR A 82 13.94 7.30 -6.91
N ALA A 83 13.53 8.20 -7.81
CA ALA A 83 12.97 7.82 -9.11
C ALA A 83 14.01 7.11 -10.01
N ASN A 84 15.25 7.56 -10.02
CA ASN A 84 16.33 6.91 -10.75
C ASN A 84 16.63 5.52 -10.21
N TRP A 85 16.78 5.39 -8.87
CA TRP A 85 16.94 4.10 -8.24
C TRP A 85 15.75 3.15 -8.52
N LEU A 86 14.52 3.67 -8.46
CA LEU A 86 13.31 2.90 -8.76
C LEU A 86 13.31 2.35 -10.18
N SER A 87 13.74 3.17 -11.14
CA SER A 87 13.85 2.80 -12.55
C SER A 87 14.81 1.62 -12.74
N GLU A 88 15.99 1.67 -12.13
CA GLU A 88 17.00 0.62 -12.20
C GLU A 88 16.59 -0.63 -11.41
N TYR A 89 16.13 -0.45 -10.16
CA TYR A 89 15.79 -1.55 -9.25
C TYR A 89 14.62 -2.39 -9.76
N TYR A 90 13.54 -1.74 -10.24
CA TYR A 90 12.32 -2.41 -10.72
C TYR A 90 12.28 -2.58 -12.25
N LEU A 91 13.36 -2.28 -12.95
CA LEU A 91 13.47 -2.42 -14.41
C LEU A 91 12.30 -1.73 -15.15
N CYS A 92 11.98 -0.51 -14.75
CA CYS A 92 10.95 0.33 -15.37
C CYS A 92 11.55 1.58 -16.01
N SER A 93 10.81 2.23 -16.91
CA SER A 93 11.33 3.46 -17.54
C SER A 93 11.43 4.61 -16.52
N PRO A 94 12.38 5.55 -16.69
CA PRO A 94 12.50 6.73 -15.82
C PRO A 94 11.18 7.52 -15.69
N ALA A 95 10.44 7.66 -16.78
CA ALA A 95 9.15 8.34 -16.77
C ALA A 95 8.08 7.59 -15.96
N GLU A 96 8.07 6.24 -15.99
CA GLU A 96 7.17 5.43 -15.13
C GLU A 96 7.49 5.65 -13.66
N ALA A 97 8.77 5.66 -13.28
CA ALA A 97 9.20 5.92 -11.91
C ALA A 97 8.85 7.34 -11.44
N MET A 98 9.17 8.36 -12.24
CA MET A 98 8.87 9.76 -11.92
C MET A 98 7.37 10.05 -11.81
N ARG A 99 6.56 9.38 -12.64
CA ARG A 99 5.10 9.54 -12.63
C ARG A 99 4.44 9.12 -11.31
N LEU A 100 5.05 8.25 -10.50
CA LEU A 100 4.52 7.84 -9.20
C LEU A 100 4.46 9.02 -8.21
N PHE A 101 5.34 10.00 -8.34
CA PHE A 101 5.37 11.20 -7.49
C PHE A 101 4.32 12.25 -7.88
N ILE A 102 3.58 12.04 -8.97
CA ILE A 102 2.60 13.02 -9.46
C ILE A 102 1.19 12.59 -9.06
N PRO A 103 0.35 13.53 -8.56
CA PRO A 103 -1.01 13.20 -8.15
C PRO A 103 -1.90 12.89 -9.35
N GLY A 104 -2.01 11.62 -9.72
CA GLY A 104 -2.92 11.16 -10.76
C GLY A 104 -2.35 11.21 -12.19
N LYS A 105 -3.20 10.92 -13.19
CA LYS A 105 -2.86 11.03 -14.60
C LYS A 105 -2.87 12.50 -14.98
N THR A 106 -1.69 13.13 -15.06
CA THR A 106 -1.57 14.48 -15.59
C THR A 106 -1.89 14.45 -17.06
N SER A 107 -2.78 15.30 -17.49
CA SER A 107 -3.03 15.53 -18.90
C SER A 107 -2.86 17.01 -19.16
N ILE A 108 -2.10 17.34 -20.19
CA ILE A 108 -1.92 18.69 -20.68
C ILE A 108 -3.27 19.17 -21.24
N LYS A 109 -3.73 20.31 -20.81
CA LYS A 109 -4.83 21.02 -21.43
C LYS A 109 -4.24 22.00 -22.43
N ARG A 110 -4.52 21.79 -23.70
CA ARG A 110 -4.10 22.67 -24.80
C ARG A 110 -5.22 23.66 -25.08
N GLN A 111 -4.90 24.94 -25.07
CA GLN A 111 -5.81 26.04 -25.45
C GLN A 111 -5.27 26.75 -26.67
N ALA A 112 -6.10 26.99 -27.66
CA ALA A 112 -5.71 27.78 -28.82
C ALA A 112 -5.80 29.28 -28.46
N VAL A 113 -4.75 30.03 -28.78
CA VAL A 113 -4.69 31.49 -28.61
C VAL A 113 -4.81 32.12 -29.98
N TYR A 114 -5.78 33.02 -30.13
CA TYR A 114 -6.07 33.72 -31.39
C TYR A 114 -5.73 35.19 -31.22
N ASN A 115 -5.28 35.83 -32.33
CA ASN A 115 -5.13 37.29 -32.36
C ASN A 115 -6.51 37.99 -32.55
N ASP A 116 -6.50 39.30 -32.51
CA ASP A 116 -7.72 40.13 -32.65
C ASP A 116 -8.43 39.91 -34.03
N GLU A 117 -7.75 39.36 -35.01
CA GLU A 117 -8.29 38.99 -36.33
C GLU A 117 -8.86 37.56 -36.35
N GLY A 118 -8.85 36.83 -35.23
CA GLY A 118 -9.32 35.45 -35.15
C GLY A 118 -8.36 34.42 -35.74
N LYS A 119 -7.13 34.75 -36.03
CA LYS A 119 -6.09 33.83 -36.53
C LYS A 119 -5.36 33.19 -35.37
N LEU A 120 -5.17 31.85 -35.43
CA LEU A 120 -4.40 31.10 -34.45
C LEU A 120 -2.94 31.57 -34.46
N ILE A 121 -2.45 32.06 -33.32
CA ILE A 121 -1.08 32.54 -33.13
C ILE A 121 -0.23 31.64 -32.27
N ALA A 122 -0.83 30.94 -31.28
CA ALA A 122 -0.10 30.06 -30.36
C ALA A 122 -1.02 29.04 -29.75
N TYR A 123 -0.44 28.12 -28.97
CA TYR A 123 -1.14 27.27 -28.06
C TYR A 123 -0.62 27.50 -26.65
N ASP A 124 -1.55 27.69 -25.74
CA ASP A 124 -1.26 27.71 -24.30
C ASP A 124 -1.43 26.33 -23.70
N TYR A 125 -0.58 25.98 -22.73
CA TYR A 125 -0.55 24.66 -22.12
C TYR A 125 -0.71 24.78 -20.61
N GLU A 126 -1.79 24.24 -20.09
CA GLU A 126 -2.11 24.23 -18.67
C GLU A 126 -2.18 22.82 -18.11
N ASN A 127 -1.93 22.70 -16.81
CA ASN A 127 -2.20 21.48 -16.09
C ASN A 127 -3.73 21.31 -15.89
N LYS A 128 -4.29 20.13 -16.16
CA LYS A 128 -5.71 19.84 -15.96
C LYS A 128 -6.16 19.76 -14.48
N LEU A 129 -5.23 19.76 -13.54
CA LEU A 129 -5.58 19.75 -12.12
C LEU A 129 -6.32 21.04 -11.75
N LYS A 130 -7.58 20.90 -11.35
CA LYS A 130 -8.41 22.05 -10.92
C LYS A 130 -8.07 22.42 -9.47
N ILE A 131 -7.36 23.51 -9.30
CA ILE A 131 -7.20 24.15 -8.00
C ILE A 131 -8.54 24.81 -7.65
N LYS A 132 -9.10 24.48 -6.49
CA LYS A 132 -10.27 25.19 -5.99
C LYS A 132 -9.77 26.47 -5.33
N THR A 133 -10.19 27.62 -5.85
CA THR A 133 -9.92 28.92 -5.25
C THR A 133 -11.21 29.51 -4.69
N ARG A 134 -11.08 30.39 -3.71
CA ARG A 134 -12.13 31.28 -3.24
C ARG A 134 -11.61 32.70 -3.24
N ILE A 135 -12.51 33.63 -3.51
CA ILE A 135 -12.20 35.06 -3.43
C ILE A 135 -12.19 35.46 -1.96
N CYS A 136 -11.08 36.02 -1.53
CA CYS A 136 -10.89 36.58 -0.21
C CYS A 136 -10.57 38.07 -0.34
N PHE A 137 -10.75 38.79 0.74
CA PHE A 137 -10.57 40.26 0.79
C PHE A 137 -9.54 40.59 1.85
N VAL A 138 -8.69 41.55 1.54
CA VAL A 138 -7.63 42.09 2.43
C VAL A 138 -7.75 43.60 2.48
N VAL A 139 -7.54 44.19 3.64
CA VAL A 139 -7.46 45.65 3.78
C VAL A 139 -6.17 46.17 3.16
N THR A 140 -6.26 47.20 2.33
CA THR A 140 -5.08 47.89 1.78
C THR A 140 -4.54 48.95 2.74
N LYS A 141 -3.35 49.53 2.44
CA LYS A 141 -2.81 50.68 3.17
C LYS A 141 -3.79 51.86 3.16
N ALA A 142 -4.38 52.14 2.00
CA ALA A 142 -5.41 53.22 1.88
C ALA A 142 -6.67 52.90 2.70
N GLY A 143 -7.07 51.62 2.81
CA GLY A 143 -8.15 51.20 3.69
C GLY A 143 -7.87 51.38 5.16
N ARG A 144 -6.65 51.13 5.63
CA ARG A 144 -6.21 51.40 7.01
C ARG A 144 -6.17 52.91 7.31
N GLU A 145 -5.69 53.73 6.39
CA GLU A 145 -5.71 55.21 6.50
C GLU A 145 -7.16 55.73 6.54
N ALA A 146 -8.08 55.19 5.71
CA ALA A 146 -9.48 55.56 5.74
C ALA A 146 -10.20 55.16 7.04
N LEU A 147 -9.76 54.06 7.68
CA LEU A 147 -10.28 53.64 8.98
C LEU A 147 -9.88 54.59 10.09
N VAL A 148 -8.65 55.10 10.09
CA VAL A 148 -8.18 56.14 11.04
C VAL A 148 -8.96 57.44 10.88
N ALA A 149 -9.31 57.82 9.66
CA ALA A 149 -10.10 59.03 9.34
C ALA A 149 -11.61 58.90 9.62
N TYR A 150 -12.06 57.89 10.32
CA TYR A 150 -13.41 57.45 10.68
C TYR A 150 -14.57 58.35 10.25
N ASN A 151 -15.44 57.90 9.33
CA ASN A 151 -16.58 58.67 8.83
C ASN A 151 -17.91 58.04 9.26
N LYS A 152 -18.63 58.68 10.18
CA LYS A 152 -19.96 58.22 10.71
C LYS A 152 -21.03 58.00 9.66
N ARG A 153 -20.95 58.61 8.47
CA ARG A 153 -21.89 58.44 7.36
C ARG A 153 -21.66 57.13 6.61
N LEU A 154 -20.49 56.49 6.77
CA LEU A 154 -20.07 55.29 6.08
C LEU A 154 -20.03 54.04 6.99
N ARG A 155 -20.96 53.94 7.95
CA ARG A 155 -20.95 52.91 9.01
C ARG A 155 -20.65 51.50 8.52
N ALA A 156 -21.37 51.04 7.45
CA ALA A 156 -21.14 49.68 6.93
C ALA A 156 -19.75 49.48 6.32
N GLN A 157 -19.19 50.52 5.70
CA GLN A 157 -17.84 50.46 5.13
C GLN A 157 -16.76 50.49 6.25
N MET A 158 -16.97 51.29 7.28
CA MET A 158 -16.06 51.33 8.44
C MET A 158 -16.06 50.00 9.20
N HIS A 159 -17.23 49.46 9.49
CA HIS A 159 -17.35 48.12 10.10
C HIS A 159 -16.63 47.06 9.27
N ALA A 160 -16.81 47.03 7.95
CA ALA A 160 -16.13 46.07 7.06
C ALA A 160 -14.60 46.28 7.09
N LEU A 161 -14.11 47.54 7.16
CA LEU A 161 -12.68 47.82 7.28
C LEU A 161 -12.11 47.42 8.63
N GLU A 162 -12.88 47.60 9.73
CA GLU A 162 -12.51 47.14 11.08
C GLU A 162 -12.30 45.64 11.09
N VAL A 163 -13.29 44.88 10.60
CA VAL A 163 -13.21 43.42 10.50
C VAL A 163 -12.02 42.96 9.66
N LEU A 164 -11.79 43.59 8.49
CA LEU A 164 -10.66 43.27 7.63
C LEU A 164 -9.30 43.69 8.22
N ALA A 165 -9.25 44.76 9.02
CA ALA A 165 -8.01 45.25 9.62
C ALA A 165 -7.58 44.45 10.87
N GLU A 166 -8.57 43.89 11.60
CA GLU A 166 -8.35 43.03 12.76
C GLU A 166 -7.96 41.60 12.34
N ALA A 167 -8.31 41.22 11.12
CA ALA A 167 -8.02 39.86 10.61
C ALA A 167 -6.53 39.70 10.28
N GLU A 168 -5.89 38.67 10.85
CA GLU A 168 -4.51 38.31 10.58
C GLU A 168 -4.33 37.65 9.20
N ARG A 169 -5.46 37.28 8.53
CA ARG A 169 -5.49 36.58 7.23
C ARG A 169 -6.57 37.17 6.33
N PRO A 170 -6.48 36.96 5.00
CA PRO A 170 -7.57 37.30 4.09
C PRO A 170 -8.87 36.55 4.45
N LEU A 171 -9.99 37.29 4.50
CA LEU A 171 -11.32 36.76 4.83
C LEU A 171 -12.14 36.49 3.55
N SER A 172 -12.85 35.38 3.51
CA SER A 172 -13.77 35.05 2.40
C SER A 172 -15.07 35.83 2.48
N GLY A 173 -15.77 35.93 1.37
CA GLY A 173 -17.09 36.57 1.34
C GLY A 173 -18.11 35.91 2.27
N GLU A 174 -18.03 34.60 2.50
CA GLU A 174 -18.90 33.85 3.43
C GLU A 174 -18.59 34.20 4.89
N GLU A 175 -17.31 34.26 5.26
CA GLU A 175 -16.88 34.69 6.60
C GLU A 175 -17.28 36.12 6.90
N LEU A 176 -17.11 37.00 5.92
CA LEU A 176 -17.53 38.39 6.02
C LEU A 176 -19.06 38.56 6.12
N ALA A 177 -19.81 37.74 5.40
CA ALA A 177 -21.28 37.74 5.51
C ALA A 177 -21.76 37.28 6.90
N SER A 178 -21.07 36.36 7.56
CA SER A 178 -21.39 35.90 8.93
C SER A 178 -21.26 37.02 9.99
N VAL A 179 -20.41 38.01 9.73
CA VAL A 179 -20.22 39.18 10.56
C VAL A 179 -20.91 40.44 9.98
N GLN A 180 -21.99 40.25 9.22
CA GLN A 180 -22.87 41.28 8.66
C GLN A 180 -22.20 42.22 7.64
N VAL A 181 -21.12 41.81 6.99
CA VAL A 181 -20.51 42.56 5.88
C VAL A 181 -21.12 42.10 4.56
N SER A 182 -21.85 42.99 3.88
CA SER A 182 -22.52 42.66 2.62
C SER A 182 -21.58 42.64 1.42
N ALA A 183 -21.89 41.81 0.38
CA ALA A 183 -21.13 41.79 -0.87
C ALA A 183 -21.12 43.16 -1.57
N ALA A 184 -22.16 43.97 -1.43
CA ALA A 184 -22.23 45.30 -1.98
C ALA A 184 -21.21 46.22 -1.29
N THR A 185 -21.06 46.12 0.03
CA THR A 185 -20.05 46.89 0.80
C THR A 185 -18.64 46.52 0.34
N LEU A 186 -18.35 45.22 0.19
CA LEU A 186 -17.04 44.74 -0.30
C LEU A 186 -16.71 45.23 -1.71
N ARG A 187 -17.69 45.27 -2.59
CA ARG A 187 -17.50 45.83 -3.93
C ARG A 187 -17.09 47.29 -3.87
N ILE A 188 -17.80 48.11 -3.05
CA ILE A 188 -17.53 49.53 -2.87
C ILE A 188 -16.11 49.75 -2.27
N LEU A 189 -15.71 48.91 -1.30
CA LEU A 189 -14.34 48.98 -0.73
C LEU A 189 -13.28 48.72 -1.80
N CYS A 190 -13.49 47.72 -2.67
CA CYS A 190 -12.58 47.44 -3.77
C CYS A 190 -12.55 48.57 -4.82
N GLU A 191 -13.69 49.17 -5.18
CA GLU A 191 -13.77 50.29 -6.12
C GLU A 191 -13.06 51.54 -5.55
N LYS A 192 -13.05 51.73 -4.24
CA LYS A 192 -12.32 52.81 -3.58
C LYS A 192 -10.83 52.48 -3.33
N GLY A 193 -10.38 51.29 -3.66
CA GLY A 193 -9.01 50.85 -3.36
C GLY A 193 -8.72 50.64 -1.86
N TRP A 194 -9.77 50.55 -1.01
CA TRP A 194 -9.62 50.33 0.43
C TRP A 194 -9.53 48.84 0.81
N SER A 195 -10.00 47.94 -0.07
CA SER A 195 -9.81 46.52 0.02
C SER A 195 -9.37 45.97 -1.33
N GLU A 196 -8.60 44.90 -1.31
CA GLU A 196 -8.11 44.19 -2.46
C GLU A 196 -8.69 42.77 -2.48
N ARG A 197 -9.03 42.26 -3.68
CA ARG A 197 -9.42 40.89 -3.89
C ARG A 197 -8.19 40.03 -4.05
N SER A 198 -8.13 38.93 -3.31
CA SER A 198 -7.10 37.93 -3.43
C SER A 198 -7.74 36.57 -3.64
N GLU A 199 -7.23 35.80 -4.57
CA GLU A 199 -7.64 34.41 -4.74
C GLU A 199 -6.83 33.52 -3.80
N GLN A 200 -7.52 32.84 -2.89
CA GLN A 200 -6.89 31.84 -2.02
C GLN A 200 -7.27 30.43 -2.43
N ARG A 201 -6.29 29.55 -2.45
CA ARG A 201 -6.51 28.12 -2.67
C ARG A 201 -7.33 27.54 -1.51
N VAL A 202 -8.43 26.86 -1.82
CA VAL A 202 -9.24 26.10 -0.88
C VAL A 202 -8.80 24.64 -0.93
N LEU A 203 -8.19 24.16 0.12
CA LEU A 203 -7.80 22.77 0.25
C LEU A 203 -9.02 21.93 0.65
N ARG A 204 -9.32 20.89 -0.14
CA ARG A 204 -10.37 19.94 0.18
C ARG A 204 -9.93 19.08 1.36
N ASN A 205 -10.79 18.91 2.35
CA ASN A 205 -10.56 18.03 3.47
C ASN A 205 -11.73 17.06 3.61
N SER A 206 -11.53 15.81 3.19
CA SER A 206 -12.57 14.77 3.25
C SER A 206 -12.81 14.24 4.68
N TYR A 207 -11.97 14.61 5.63
CA TYR A 207 -11.98 14.16 7.03
C TYR A 207 -12.18 15.30 8.03
N ALA A 208 -12.64 16.47 7.59
CA ALA A 208 -12.97 17.58 8.50
C ALA A 208 -13.99 17.14 9.56
N ASN A 209 -13.81 17.58 10.80
CA ASN A 209 -14.67 17.34 11.97
C ASN A 209 -14.72 15.89 12.51
N ARG A 210 -13.66 15.11 12.38
CA ARG A 210 -13.54 13.77 12.95
C ARG A 210 -12.47 13.73 14.03
N THR A 211 -12.68 14.45 15.15
CA THR A 211 -11.74 14.49 16.26
C THR A 211 -12.21 13.61 17.42
N GLU A 212 -11.30 12.84 18.00
CA GLU A 212 -11.43 12.23 19.32
C GLU A 212 -10.57 13.06 20.30
N LEU A 213 -10.99 13.11 21.56
CA LEU A 213 -10.19 13.79 22.59
C LEU A 213 -8.84 13.08 22.77
N LYS A 214 -7.78 13.84 22.99
CA LYS A 214 -6.45 13.32 23.32
C LYS A 214 -6.53 12.63 24.68
N GLU A 215 -6.45 11.29 24.68
CA GLU A 215 -6.28 10.53 25.91
C GLU A 215 -4.80 10.41 26.24
N SER A 216 -4.43 10.81 27.44
CA SER A 216 -3.06 10.64 27.94
C SER A 216 -2.95 9.25 28.60
N LEU A 217 -2.56 8.25 27.80
CA LEU A 217 -2.29 6.92 28.29
C LEU A 217 -0.90 6.83 28.94
N HIS A 218 -0.81 6.10 30.04
CA HIS A 218 0.48 5.75 30.62
C HIS A 218 1.16 4.69 29.76
N LEU A 219 2.41 4.97 29.38
CA LEU A 219 3.22 4.01 28.62
C LEU A 219 3.70 2.89 29.53
N THR A 220 3.68 1.66 29.02
CA THR A 220 4.42 0.54 29.62
C THR A 220 5.91 0.77 29.50
N ASP A 221 6.73 0.04 30.25
CA ASP A 221 8.19 0.19 30.18
C ASP A 221 8.72 -0.18 28.80
N GLU A 222 8.18 -1.23 28.17
CA GLU A 222 8.53 -1.63 26.79
C GLU A 222 8.20 -0.52 25.78
N GLN A 223 7.03 0.10 25.88
CA GLN A 223 6.63 1.22 25.02
C GLN A 223 7.51 2.44 25.23
N ARG A 224 7.87 2.77 26.48
CA ARG A 224 8.75 3.89 26.82
C ARG A 224 10.13 3.70 26.19
N GLN A 225 10.73 2.51 26.38
CA GLN A 225 12.02 2.16 25.76
C GLN A 225 11.99 2.28 24.23
N ALA A 226 10.89 1.81 23.60
CA ALA A 226 10.72 1.93 22.16
C ALA A 226 10.63 3.40 21.70
N VAL A 227 9.87 4.24 22.41
CA VAL A 227 9.75 5.68 22.09
C VAL A 227 11.08 6.40 22.30
N GLU A 228 11.84 6.09 23.35
CA GLU A 228 13.15 6.66 23.62
C GLU A 228 14.18 6.29 22.53
N ALA A 229 14.22 5.02 22.12
CA ALA A 229 15.15 4.56 21.08
C ALA A 229 14.86 5.24 19.73
N ILE A 230 13.58 5.29 19.32
CA ILE A 230 13.16 5.96 18.07
C ILE A 230 13.43 7.48 18.18
N GLY A 231 13.14 8.07 19.34
CA GLY A 231 13.34 9.49 19.58
C GLY A 231 14.81 9.93 19.50
N SER A 232 15.72 9.10 19.95
CA SER A 232 17.17 9.35 19.80
C SER A 232 17.59 9.43 18.34
N ALA A 233 17.09 8.55 17.50
CA ALA A 233 17.38 8.56 16.06
C ALA A 233 16.72 9.75 15.31
N ILE A 234 15.66 10.35 15.87
CA ILE A 234 15.04 11.57 15.34
C ILE A 234 15.84 12.81 15.72
N THR A 235 16.29 12.91 16.98
CA THR A 235 17.01 14.09 17.51
C THR A 235 18.44 14.18 17.03
N GLU A 236 19.11 13.03 16.87
CA GLU A 236 20.41 12.88 16.23
C GLU A 236 20.22 12.17 14.89
N PRO A 237 19.80 12.88 13.83
CA PRO A 237 19.32 12.24 12.59
C PRO A 237 20.36 11.31 11.99
N HIS A 238 20.04 10.04 11.97
CA HIS A 238 20.79 9.00 11.25
C HIS A 238 19.86 7.93 10.73
N GLN A 239 20.29 7.27 9.68
CA GLN A 239 19.50 6.20 9.09
C GLN A 239 19.56 4.97 9.99
N GLU A 240 18.44 4.69 10.64
CA GLU A 240 18.24 3.48 11.44
C GLU A 240 16.87 2.86 11.11
N THR A 241 16.82 1.53 11.09
CA THR A 241 15.56 0.82 10.87
C THR A 241 15.22 0.03 12.12
N PHE A 242 14.06 0.36 12.70
CA PHE A 242 13.50 -0.30 13.87
C PHE A 242 12.45 -1.34 13.44
N LEU A 243 12.57 -2.57 13.90
CA LEU A 243 11.51 -3.55 13.83
C LEU A 243 10.75 -3.53 15.17
N LEU A 244 9.55 -2.91 15.20
CA LEU A 244 8.69 -2.90 16.37
C LEU A 244 7.74 -4.11 16.33
N GLN A 245 8.18 -5.21 16.91
CA GLN A 245 7.39 -6.42 17.08
C GLN A 245 6.51 -6.30 18.32
N GLY A 246 5.19 -6.32 18.16
CA GLY A 246 4.29 -6.23 19.31
C GLY A 246 3.03 -7.03 19.09
N ILE A 247 2.65 -7.86 20.05
CA ILE A 247 1.43 -8.66 20.00
C ILE A 247 0.19 -7.80 19.75
N THR A 248 -0.91 -8.41 19.32
CA THR A 248 -2.16 -7.68 19.10
C THR A 248 -2.65 -7.05 20.41
N GLY A 249 -2.87 -5.73 20.40
CA GLY A 249 -3.26 -4.98 21.61
C GLY A 249 -2.10 -4.52 22.48
N SER A 250 -0.84 -4.67 22.05
CA SER A 250 0.35 -4.19 22.79
C SER A 250 0.52 -2.66 22.77
N GLY A 251 -0.31 -1.93 22.01
CA GLY A 251 -0.24 -0.48 21.92
C GLY A 251 0.81 0.07 20.97
N LYS A 252 1.19 -0.63 19.91
CA LYS A 252 2.08 -0.13 18.84
C LYS A 252 1.68 1.27 18.35
N THR A 253 0.38 1.52 18.19
CA THR A 253 -0.15 2.81 17.75
C THR A 253 0.21 3.97 18.71
N GLU A 254 0.31 3.69 20.02
CA GLU A 254 0.74 4.71 20.98
C GLU A 254 2.22 5.06 20.80
N VAL A 255 3.06 4.06 20.52
CA VAL A 255 4.48 4.29 20.16
C VAL A 255 4.58 5.15 18.91
N TYR A 256 3.77 4.88 17.87
CA TYR A 256 3.74 5.68 16.65
C TYR A 256 3.32 7.13 16.92
N LEU A 257 2.30 7.35 17.74
CA LEU A 257 1.83 8.68 18.12
C LEU A 257 2.92 9.49 18.82
N ARG A 258 3.62 8.87 19.78
CA ARG A 258 4.70 9.52 20.53
C ARG A 258 5.91 9.82 19.64
N ALA A 259 6.33 8.87 18.82
CA ALA A 259 7.42 9.08 17.87
C ALA A 259 7.08 10.17 16.83
N ALA A 260 5.84 10.18 16.32
CA ALA A 260 5.37 11.23 15.43
C ALA A 260 5.37 12.60 16.11
N ALA A 261 4.94 12.69 17.39
CA ALA A 261 4.97 13.94 18.16
C ALA A 261 6.39 14.48 18.28
N GLN A 262 7.36 13.63 18.65
CA GLN A 262 8.76 14.04 18.77
C GLN A 262 9.33 14.55 17.42
N ALA A 263 9.04 13.87 16.32
CA ALA A 263 9.47 14.32 15.01
C ALA A 263 8.84 15.68 14.62
N MET A 264 7.54 15.87 14.90
CA MET A 264 6.85 17.13 14.62
C MET A 264 7.32 18.29 15.52
N GLU A 265 7.63 18.01 16.78
CA GLU A 265 8.24 18.97 17.71
C GLU A 265 9.64 19.39 17.25
N ALA A 266 10.41 18.47 16.63
CA ALA A 266 11.67 18.77 15.96
C ALA A 266 11.50 19.52 14.61
N GLY A 267 10.27 19.91 14.25
CA GLY A 267 9.96 20.61 13.01
C GLY A 267 9.84 19.72 11.77
N LYS A 268 9.99 18.41 11.91
CA LYS A 268 10.01 17.44 10.81
C LYS A 268 8.62 16.98 10.40
N GLN A 269 8.53 16.46 9.17
CA GLN A 269 7.34 15.79 8.66
C GLN A 269 7.42 14.29 8.87
N VAL A 270 6.26 13.66 9.02
CA VAL A 270 6.11 12.23 9.28
C VAL A 270 5.26 11.57 8.21
N LEU A 271 5.69 10.43 7.71
CA LEU A 271 4.90 9.52 6.88
C LEU A 271 4.49 8.30 7.70
N LEU A 272 3.18 8.10 7.86
CA LEU A 272 2.61 6.87 8.40
C LEU A 272 1.93 6.09 7.28
N LEU A 273 2.50 4.96 6.90
CA LEU A 273 1.87 4.01 5.98
C LEU A 273 1.05 2.99 6.75
N VAL A 274 -0.18 2.80 6.30
CA VAL A 274 -1.10 1.78 6.82
C VAL A 274 -1.67 0.95 5.66
N PRO A 275 -2.00 -0.34 5.86
CA PRO A 275 -2.73 -1.11 4.85
C PRO A 275 -4.06 -0.44 4.51
N GLU A 276 -4.52 -0.56 3.25
CA GLU A 276 -5.75 0.10 2.80
C GLU A 276 -6.97 -0.27 3.66
N ILE A 277 -7.02 -1.52 4.12
CA ILE A 277 -8.08 -2.04 4.98
C ILE A 277 -7.98 -1.47 6.42
N ALA A 278 -6.77 -1.17 6.88
CA ALA A 278 -6.52 -0.61 8.21
C ALA A 278 -6.70 0.92 8.26
N LEU A 279 -6.79 1.60 7.12
CA LEU A 279 -7.07 3.04 7.06
C LEU A 279 -8.53 3.31 7.42
N THR A 280 -8.86 3.11 8.68
CA THR A 280 -10.21 3.33 9.22
C THR A 280 -10.38 4.76 9.73
N ALA A 281 -11.65 5.19 9.83
CA ALA A 281 -11.97 6.44 10.48
C ALA A 281 -11.39 6.53 11.91
N GLN A 282 -11.26 5.39 12.61
CA GLN A 282 -10.76 5.32 13.97
C GLN A 282 -9.28 5.72 14.06
N ILE A 283 -8.40 5.18 13.22
CA ILE A 283 -6.98 5.55 13.23
C ILE A 283 -6.80 7.03 12.86
N VAL A 284 -7.53 7.49 11.83
CA VAL A 284 -7.48 8.90 11.42
C VAL A 284 -7.93 9.83 12.55
N LYS A 285 -9.06 9.54 13.21
CA LYS A 285 -9.57 10.32 14.34
C LYS A 285 -8.60 10.38 15.51
N ARG A 286 -7.95 9.25 15.84
CA ARG A 286 -6.98 9.19 16.94
C ARG A 286 -5.79 10.10 16.68
N PHE A 287 -5.23 10.09 15.46
CA PHE A 287 -4.14 10.98 15.08
C PHE A 287 -4.60 12.45 14.95
N GLN A 288 -5.81 12.69 14.44
CA GLN A 288 -6.37 14.07 14.41
C GLN A 288 -6.65 14.61 15.82
N GLY A 289 -7.02 13.78 16.78
CA GLY A 289 -7.15 14.17 18.19
C GLY A 289 -5.83 14.67 18.79
N TRP A 290 -4.69 14.15 18.32
CA TRP A 290 -3.35 14.57 18.76
C TRP A 290 -2.83 15.81 18.02
N PHE A 291 -2.99 15.84 16.70
CA PHE A 291 -2.28 16.76 15.81
C PHE A 291 -3.22 17.69 15.03
N GLY A 292 -4.53 17.61 15.24
CA GLY A 292 -5.51 18.49 14.62
C GLY A 292 -5.43 18.55 13.09
N ASP A 293 -5.38 19.75 12.55
CA ASP A 293 -5.33 20.05 11.12
C ASP A 293 -3.98 19.77 10.45
N GLU A 294 -2.92 19.49 11.23
CA GLU A 294 -1.61 19.13 10.70
C GLU A 294 -1.58 17.71 10.12
N VAL A 295 -2.69 16.94 10.26
CA VAL A 295 -2.85 15.61 9.68
C VAL A 295 -3.45 15.70 8.28
N ALA A 296 -2.75 15.15 7.30
CA ALA A 296 -3.26 14.88 5.95
C ALA A 296 -3.51 13.38 5.75
N VAL A 297 -4.50 13.02 4.92
CA VAL A 297 -4.85 11.59 4.66
C VAL A 297 -4.84 11.33 3.17
N ALA A 298 -4.19 10.23 2.75
CA ALA A 298 -4.12 9.80 1.35
C ALA A 298 -4.55 8.34 1.17
N HIS A 299 -5.56 8.09 0.32
CA HIS A 299 -6.06 6.75 0.02
C HIS A 299 -6.50 6.63 -1.46
N SER A 300 -6.77 5.40 -1.92
CA SER A 300 -7.11 5.08 -3.32
C SER A 300 -8.40 5.77 -3.81
N LYS A 301 -9.37 6.01 -2.92
CA LYS A 301 -10.68 6.62 -3.23
C LYS A 301 -10.64 8.16 -3.33
N LEU A 302 -9.49 8.81 -3.12
CA LEU A 302 -9.35 10.24 -3.36
C LEU A 302 -9.38 10.54 -4.86
N SER A 303 -10.14 11.58 -5.24
CA SER A 303 -10.04 12.15 -6.58
C SER A 303 -8.65 12.71 -6.84
N GLN A 304 -8.30 12.89 -8.11
CA GLN A 304 -7.00 13.47 -8.50
C GLN A 304 -6.78 14.85 -7.89
N ASN A 305 -7.85 15.66 -7.80
CA ASN A 305 -7.77 17.01 -7.24
C ASN A 305 -7.59 16.99 -5.70
N GLU A 306 -8.27 16.08 -4.99
CA GLU A 306 -8.07 15.89 -3.55
C GLU A 306 -6.63 15.42 -3.26
N ARG A 307 -6.11 14.47 -4.05
CA ARG A 307 -4.73 14.02 -3.93
C ARG A 307 -3.73 15.16 -4.21
N ALA A 308 -4.00 16.01 -5.19
CA ALA A 308 -3.19 17.20 -5.47
C ALA A 308 -3.21 18.20 -4.30
N ASP A 309 -4.33 18.32 -3.59
CA ASP A 309 -4.42 19.17 -2.40
C ASP A 309 -3.61 18.57 -1.23
N VAL A 310 -3.62 17.25 -1.04
CA VAL A 310 -2.78 16.56 -0.05
C VAL A 310 -1.29 16.74 -0.38
N TRP A 311 -0.87 16.52 -1.64
CA TRP A 311 0.52 16.74 -2.08
C TRP A 311 0.97 18.19 -1.87
N TYR A 312 0.07 19.14 -2.15
CA TYR A 312 0.34 20.56 -1.87
C TYR A 312 0.56 20.83 -0.39
N LYS A 313 -0.27 20.26 0.51
CA LYS A 313 -0.11 20.39 1.95
C LYS A 313 1.26 19.90 2.43
N MET A 314 1.67 18.71 1.96
CA MET A 314 2.97 18.15 2.34
C MET A 314 4.13 18.99 1.83
N ARG A 315 4.06 19.46 0.60
CA ARG A 315 5.11 20.25 -0.04
C ARG A 315 5.26 21.66 0.53
N THR A 316 4.19 22.24 1.06
CA THR A 316 4.20 23.58 1.66
C THR A 316 4.35 23.55 3.18
N ASN A 317 4.56 22.37 3.77
CA ASN A 317 4.60 22.15 5.22
C ASN A 317 3.34 22.65 5.97
N SER A 318 2.20 22.76 5.26
CA SER A 318 0.91 23.10 5.87
C SER A 318 0.21 21.90 6.51
N ALA A 319 0.76 20.70 6.34
CA ALA A 319 0.52 19.52 7.15
C ALA A 319 1.87 18.85 7.44
N LYS A 320 2.01 18.33 8.66
CA LYS A 320 3.24 17.70 9.12
C LYS A 320 3.18 16.18 9.16
N LEU A 321 1.98 15.61 9.28
CA LEU A 321 1.77 14.15 9.29
C LEU A 321 0.92 13.74 8.11
N LEU A 322 1.42 12.80 7.30
CA LEU A 322 0.65 12.13 6.26
C LEU A 322 0.35 10.70 6.68
N ILE A 323 -0.93 10.39 6.86
CA ILE A 323 -1.41 9.01 6.98
C ILE A 323 -1.84 8.55 5.59
N GLY A 324 -1.28 7.45 5.12
CA GLY A 324 -1.65 7.00 3.79
C GLY A 324 -1.42 5.53 3.54
N VAL A 325 -1.98 5.07 2.42
CA VAL A 325 -1.78 3.73 1.91
C VAL A 325 -0.52 3.67 1.03
N ARG A 326 -0.20 2.51 0.50
CA ARG A 326 0.96 2.21 -0.35
C ARG A 326 1.49 3.40 -1.18
N SER A 327 0.61 4.08 -1.93
CA SER A 327 1.02 5.17 -2.83
C SER A 327 1.45 6.47 -2.12
N ALA A 328 1.18 6.60 -0.83
CA ALA A 328 1.59 7.78 -0.05
C ALA A 328 3.11 7.86 0.13
N VAL A 329 3.82 6.75 -0.08
CA VAL A 329 5.29 6.71 -0.08
C VAL A 329 5.92 7.66 -1.10
N PHE A 330 5.19 8.12 -2.11
CA PHE A 330 5.64 9.07 -3.13
C PHE A 330 5.23 10.52 -2.87
N ALA A 331 4.65 10.83 -1.73
CA ALA A 331 4.31 12.21 -1.40
C ALA A 331 5.54 13.11 -1.37
N PRO A 332 5.43 14.36 -1.87
CA PRO A 332 6.52 15.32 -1.90
C PRO A 332 6.65 16.03 -0.54
N PHE A 333 7.41 15.47 0.36
CA PHE A 333 7.71 16.08 1.66
C PHE A 333 8.72 17.21 1.51
N SER A 334 8.56 18.29 2.25
CA SER A 334 9.55 19.37 2.29
C SER A 334 10.68 19.09 3.29
N ASP A 335 10.40 18.36 4.35
CA ASP A 335 11.38 18.00 5.39
C ASP A 335 10.96 16.71 6.11
N LEU A 336 11.05 15.58 5.43
CA LEU A 336 10.72 14.27 5.99
C LEU A 336 11.72 13.88 7.07
N GLY A 337 11.25 13.49 8.26
CA GLY A 337 12.10 13.13 9.39
C GLY A 337 11.81 11.76 10.00
N LEU A 338 10.68 11.14 9.68
CA LEU A 338 10.30 9.82 10.19
C LEU A 338 9.37 9.11 9.21
N ILE A 339 9.63 7.82 8.96
CA ILE A 339 8.71 6.94 8.25
C ILE A 339 8.26 5.83 9.19
N ILE A 340 6.95 5.62 9.29
CA ILE A 340 6.35 4.52 10.05
C ILE A 340 5.55 3.66 9.07
N ILE A 341 5.70 2.34 9.15
CA ILE A 341 4.95 1.37 8.35
C ILE A 341 4.27 0.41 9.31
N ASP A 342 2.96 0.56 9.45
CA ASP A 342 2.16 -0.37 10.27
C ASP A 342 1.81 -1.62 9.47
N GLU A 343 1.74 -2.77 10.18
CA GLU A 343 1.53 -4.10 9.58
C GLU A 343 2.45 -4.32 8.36
N GLU A 344 3.77 -4.13 8.55
CA GLU A 344 4.78 -4.08 7.47
C GLU A 344 4.84 -5.35 6.60
N HIS A 345 4.35 -6.48 7.14
CA HIS A 345 4.25 -7.78 6.47
C HIS A 345 3.11 -7.85 5.42
N GLU A 346 2.26 -6.82 5.35
CA GLU A 346 1.09 -6.85 4.49
C GLU A 346 1.44 -6.84 3.00
N SER A 347 0.92 -7.84 2.28
CA SER A 347 1.13 -7.98 0.84
C SER A 347 0.58 -6.81 0.01
N SER A 348 -0.36 -6.04 0.56
CA SER A 348 -0.95 -4.86 -0.10
C SER A 348 0.04 -3.71 -0.31
N TYR A 349 1.20 -3.73 0.34
CA TYR A 349 2.29 -2.80 0.09
C TYR A 349 3.03 -3.05 -1.23
N LYS A 350 2.87 -4.23 -1.84
CA LYS A 350 3.33 -4.52 -3.21
C LYS A 350 2.31 -4.04 -4.22
N GLN A 351 2.76 -3.43 -5.32
CA GLN A 351 1.92 -3.03 -6.44
C GLN A 351 1.82 -4.15 -7.46
N ASP A 352 0.59 -4.49 -7.87
CA ASP A 352 0.34 -5.51 -8.89
C ASP A 352 0.58 -4.99 -10.32
N GLU A 353 0.42 -3.67 -10.52
CA GLU A 353 0.65 -3.01 -11.79
C GLU A 353 2.07 -2.44 -11.87
N ARG A 354 2.57 -2.33 -13.09
CA ARG A 354 3.90 -1.75 -13.35
C ARG A 354 3.98 -0.25 -12.98
N PRO A 355 5.12 0.17 -12.36
CA PRO A 355 6.20 -0.66 -11.84
C PRO A 355 5.74 -1.40 -10.59
N ASN A 356 6.08 -2.70 -10.50
CA ASN A 356 5.68 -3.58 -9.40
C ASN A 356 6.52 -3.29 -8.14
N TYR A 357 6.46 -2.04 -7.63
CA TYR A 357 7.23 -1.64 -6.45
C TYR A 357 6.62 -2.18 -5.15
N HIS A 358 7.45 -2.33 -4.13
CA HIS A 358 7.04 -2.57 -2.75
C HIS A 358 7.24 -1.29 -1.93
N ALA A 359 6.18 -0.79 -1.26
CA ALA A 359 6.25 0.50 -0.54
C ALA A 359 7.26 0.48 0.61
N ARG A 360 7.43 -0.66 1.31
CA ARG A 360 8.46 -0.84 2.35
C ARG A 360 9.86 -0.62 1.76
N THR A 361 10.17 -1.25 0.63
CA THR A 361 11.47 -1.12 -0.04
C THR A 361 11.73 0.32 -0.50
N VAL A 362 10.71 0.99 -1.05
CA VAL A 362 10.81 2.41 -1.43
C VAL A 362 11.00 3.31 -0.21
N ALA A 363 10.26 3.06 0.88
CA ALA A 363 10.37 3.83 2.12
C ALA A 363 11.77 3.71 2.75
N LEU A 364 12.33 2.49 2.79
CA LEU A 364 13.71 2.25 3.25
C LEU A 364 14.73 2.99 2.39
N LYS A 365 14.53 3.00 1.06
CA LYS A 365 15.41 3.74 0.15
C LYS A 365 15.31 5.26 0.34
N ARG A 366 14.11 5.81 0.49
CA ARG A 366 13.90 7.22 0.79
C ARG A 366 14.56 7.61 2.11
N ALA A 367 14.36 6.79 3.14
CA ALA A 367 14.99 7.00 4.44
C ALA A 367 16.52 6.97 4.36
N GLN A 368 17.09 6.04 3.59
CA GLN A 368 18.53 5.98 3.33
C GLN A 368 19.05 7.26 2.67
N LEU A 369 18.34 7.76 1.65
CA LEU A 369 18.72 8.98 0.93
C LEU A 369 18.61 10.24 1.79
N SER A 370 17.65 10.26 2.72
CA SER A 370 17.38 11.40 3.61
C SER A 370 18.11 11.29 4.96
N GLY A 371 18.74 10.16 5.29
CA GLY A 371 19.43 9.94 6.57
C GLY A 371 18.48 9.93 7.78
N ILE A 372 17.28 9.33 7.65
CA ILE A 372 16.21 9.37 8.66
C ILE A 372 15.81 7.98 9.14
N PRO A 373 15.23 7.85 10.36
CA PRO A 373 14.76 6.57 10.89
C PRO A 373 13.49 6.06 10.20
N VAL A 374 13.36 4.71 10.21
CA VAL A 374 12.16 3.98 9.77
C VAL A 374 11.70 3.05 10.88
N VAL A 375 10.40 3.03 11.16
CA VAL A 375 9.77 2.08 12.09
C VAL A 375 8.89 1.12 11.30
N LEU A 376 9.23 -0.17 11.36
CA LEU A 376 8.46 -1.27 10.78
C LEU A 376 7.68 -1.95 11.91
N GLY A 377 6.38 -1.79 11.95
CA GLY A 377 5.54 -2.33 13.02
C GLY A 377 4.72 -3.53 12.57
N SER A 378 4.74 -4.60 13.36
CA SER A 378 3.94 -5.80 13.11
C SER A 378 3.75 -6.64 14.38
N ALA A 379 2.67 -7.40 14.43
CA ALA A 379 2.51 -8.49 15.40
C ALA A 379 3.20 -9.78 14.90
N THR A 380 3.23 -9.95 13.60
CA THR A 380 3.81 -11.08 12.88
C THR A 380 4.71 -10.53 11.77
N PRO A 381 5.92 -10.08 12.11
CA PRO A 381 6.83 -9.49 11.14
C PRO A 381 7.04 -10.36 9.91
N ASP A 382 7.33 -9.73 8.77
CA ASP A 382 7.83 -10.43 7.60
C ASP A 382 9.18 -11.11 7.92
N LEU A 383 9.37 -12.34 7.50
CA LEU A 383 10.56 -13.13 7.85
C LEU A 383 11.86 -12.49 7.36
N GLU A 384 11.83 -11.73 6.27
CA GLU A 384 13.01 -10.98 5.81
C GLU A 384 13.36 -9.84 6.77
N SER A 385 12.35 -9.12 7.30
CA SER A 385 12.54 -8.06 8.31
C SER A 385 13.02 -8.66 9.65
N PHE A 386 12.43 -9.77 10.05
CA PHE A 386 12.82 -10.47 11.27
C PHE A 386 14.24 -11.03 11.19
N TYR A 387 14.64 -11.61 10.05
CA TYR A 387 15.99 -12.08 9.82
C TYR A 387 17.01 -10.93 9.93
N LYS A 388 16.73 -9.78 9.32
CA LYS A 388 17.58 -8.58 9.42
C LYS A 388 17.70 -8.06 10.85
N ALA A 389 16.62 -8.14 11.63
CA ALA A 389 16.65 -7.79 13.05
C ALA A 389 17.51 -8.78 13.87
N ARG A 390 17.41 -10.08 13.59
CA ARG A 390 18.28 -11.09 14.23
C ARG A 390 19.75 -10.93 13.86
N GLN A 391 20.07 -10.45 12.66
CA GLN A 391 21.43 -10.15 12.23
C GLN A 391 21.96 -8.80 12.75
N GLY A 392 21.14 -8.04 13.50
CA GLY A 392 21.51 -6.71 14.00
C GLY A 392 21.53 -5.61 12.95
N THR A 393 21.04 -5.88 11.71
CA THR A 393 20.87 -4.86 10.66
C THR A 393 19.71 -3.92 11.00
N TYR A 394 18.66 -4.44 11.66
CA TYR A 394 17.54 -3.66 12.20
C TYR A 394 17.57 -3.73 13.73
N THR A 395 17.25 -2.62 14.38
CA THR A 395 17.11 -2.58 15.84
C THR A 395 15.75 -3.21 16.21
N HIS A 396 15.79 -4.30 16.98
CA HIS A 396 14.62 -5.06 17.36
C HIS A 396 13.99 -4.52 18.66
N LEU A 397 12.82 -3.91 18.56
CA LEU A 397 12.01 -3.42 19.68
C LEU A 397 10.84 -4.37 19.89
N ARG A 398 10.57 -4.79 21.13
CA ARG A 398 9.57 -5.81 21.42
C ARG A 398 8.54 -5.30 22.43
N LEU A 399 7.25 -5.54 22.15
CA LEU A 399 6.12 -5.27 23.03
C LEU A 399 5.37 -6.58 23.29
N LEU A 400 5.75 -7.27 24.34
CA LEU A 400 5.31 -8.66 24.63
C LEU A 400 4.03 -8.74 25.43
N GLN A 401 3.56 -7.61 25.99
CA GLN A 401 2.37 -7.56 26.82
C GLN A 401 1.26 -6.73 26.15
N ARG A 402 -0.01 -7.09 26.40
CA ARG A 402 -1.14 -6.25 26.05
C ARG A 402 -1.17 -5.00 26.92
N ALA A 403 -1.44 -3.83 26.32
CA ALA A 403 -1.46 -2.56 27.03
C ALA A 403 -2.49 -2.48 28.17
N ASN A 404 -3.60 -3.22 28.05
CA ASN A 404 -4.65 -3.33 29.08
C ASN A 404 -4.46 -4.50 30.06
N GLY A 405 -3.36 -5.25 29.96
CA GLY A 405 -3.07 -6.41 30.81
C GLY A 405 -3.96 -7.64 30.57
N SER A 406 -4.86 -7.63 29.56
CA SER A 406 -5.73 -8.77 29.29
C SER A 406 -4.95 -9.97 28.74
N MET A 407 -5.41 -11.18 29.07
CA MET A 407 -4.81 -12.43 28.58
C MET A 407 -5.08 -12.63 27.07
N LEU A 408 -4.22 -13.43 26.42
CA LEU A 408 -4.48 -13.90 25.06
C LEU A 408 -5.72 -14.80 25.04
N PRO A 409 -6.50 -14.83 23.94
CA PRO A 409 -7.67 -15.68 23.83
C PRO A 409 -7.29 -17.17 23.87
N HIS A 410 -8.17 -18.00 24.39
CA HIS A 410 -8.05 -19.45 24.31
C HIS A 410 -8.36 -19.91 22.88
N VAL A 411 -7.45 -20.69 22.28
CA VAL A 411 -7.63 -21.23 20.93
C VAL A 411 -7.89 -22.74 21.01
N GLU A 412 -9.07 -23.16 20.57
CA GLU A 412 -9.48 -24.55 20.43
C GLU A 412 -9.30 -25.00 18.98
N ILE A 413 -8.51 -26.06 18.74
CA ILE A 413 -8.33 -26.65 17.41
C ILE A 413 -9.37 -27.76 17.21
N ALA A 414 -10.29 -27.55 16.28
CA ALA A 414 -11.30 -28.53 15.91
C ALA A 414 -10.81 -29.41 14.73
N ASP A 415 -10.64 -30.70 14.98
CA ASP A 415 -10.22 -31.70 13.98
C ASP A 415 -11.38 -32.11 13.08
N MET A 416 -11.41 -31.58 11.88
CA MET A 416 -12.45 -31.85 10.88
C MET A 416 -12.43 -33.30 10.35
N ARG A 417 -11.34 -34.05 10.55
CA ARG A 417 -11.27 -35.49 10.23
C ARG A 417 -12.16 -36.29 11.19
N LEU A 418 -12.08 -35.96 12.49
CA LEU A 418 -12.93 -36.59 13.50
C LEU A 418 -14.40 -36.22 13.35
N GLU A 419 -14.70 -34.98 12.96
CA GLU A 419 -16.06 -34.55 12.62
C GLU A 419 -16.64 -35.39 11.48
N LEU A 420 -15.90 -35.62 10.39
CA LEU A 420 -16.31 -36.49 9.29
C LEU A 420 -16.52 -37.94 9.71
N GLN A 421 -15.65 -38.48 10.58
CA GLN A 421 -15.78 -39.85 11.11
C GLN A 421 -17.04 -40.02 11.99
N ARG A 422 -17.42 -38.96 12.71
CA ARG A 422 -18.66 -38.91 13.53
C ARG A 422 -19.90 -38.67 12.66
N GLY A 423 -19.77 -38.52 11.35
CA GLY A 423 -20.86 -38.30 10.41
C GLY A 423 -21.24 -36.84 10.19
N ASN A 424 -20.52 -35.88 10.80
CA ASN A 424 -20.73 -34.47 10.55
C ASN A 424 -20.25 -34.08 9.15
N LYS A 425 -21.16 -33.70 8.26
CA LYS A 425 -20.89 -33.24 6.88
C LYS A 425 -21.04 -31.73 6.72
N SER A 426 -21.34 -31.02 7.81
CA SER A 426 -21.42 -29.57 7.87
C SER A 426 -20.06 -28.93 7.62
N VAL A 427 -20.05 -27.67 7.20
CA VAL A 427 -18.83 -26.84 7.19
C VAL A 427 -18.46 -26.37 8.60
N LEU A 428 -19.37 -26.50 9.55
CA LEU A 428 -19.17 -26.15 10.97
C LEU A 428 -18.84 -27.41 11.76
N SER A 429 -17.77 -27.38 12.57
CA SER A 429 -17.53 -28.35 13.61
C SER A 429 -18.60 -28.24 14.71
N ALA A 430 -18.83 -29.30 15.48
CA ALA A 430 -19.70 -29.26 16.64
C ALA A 430 -19.27 -28.15 17.59
N ALA A 431 -17.97 -28.03 17.88
CA ALA A 431 -17.43 -27.02 18.78
C ALA A 431 -17.75 -25.58 18.31
N LEU A 432 -17.57 -25.27 17.00
CA LEU A 432 -17.90 -23.94 16.49
C LEU A 432 -19.40 -23.65 16.48
N ASN A 433 -20.21 -24.66 16.15
CA ASN A 433 -21.66 -24.56 16.17
C ASN A 433 -22.17 -24.21 17.59
N ASP A 434 -21.72 -24.95 18.60
CA ASP A 434 -22.10 -24.74 20.00
C ASP A 434 -21.61 -23.38 20.52
N ALA A 435 -20.37 -22.97 20.15
CA ALA A 435 -19.82 -21.68 20.51
C ALA A 435 -20.62 -20.51 19.93
N LEU A 436 -21.04 -20.60 18.63
CA LEU A 436 -21.88 -19.59 17.99
C LEU A 436 -23.23 -19.43 18.70
N LEU A 437 -23.90 -20.55 19.04
CA LEU A 437 -25.16 -20.54 19.75
C LEU A 437 -25.02 -19.92 21.14
N GLN A 438 -23.99 -20.31 21.90
CA GLN A 438 -23.71 -19.73 23.22
C GLN A 438 -23.46 -18.24 23.16
N THR A 439 -22.65 -17.79 22.21
CA THR A 439 -22.34 -16.37 21.99
C THR A 439 -23.61 -15.57 21.68
N ALA A 440 -24.51 -16.12 20.86
CA ALA A 440 -25.78 -15.46 20.53
C ALA A 440 -26.70 -15.35 21.74
N VAL A 441 -26.83 -16.43 22.53
CA VAL A 441 -27.65 -16.46 23.76
C VAL A 441 -27.13 -15.48 24.82
N GLN A 442 -25.80 -15.27 24.89
CA GLN A 442 -25.18 -14.33 25.82
C GLN A 442 -25.28 -12.87 25.37
N GLY A 443 -25.82 -12.59 24.16
CA GLY A 443 -25.92 -11.27 23.59
C GLY A 443 -24.57 -10.71 23.18
N GLU A 444 -23.60 -11.59 22.92
CA GLU A 444 -22.24 -11.26 22.47
C GLU A 444 -22.12 -11.37 20.94
N GLN A 445 -20.95 -11.06 20.42
CA GLN A 445 -20.73 -11.04 18.98
C GLN A 445 -19.62 -12.01 18.58
N ALA A 446 -19.77 -12.58 17.38
CA ALA A 446 -18.79 -13.48 16.78
C ALA A 446 -18.28 -12.95 15.44
N ILE A 447 -17.01 -13.20 15.16
CA ILE A 447 -16.43 -13.04 13.83
C ILE A 447 -16.15 -14.42 13.28
N VAL A 448 -16.64 -14.71 12.06
CA VAL A 448 -16.35 -15.97 11.37
C VAL A 448 -15.50 -15.66 10.13
N LEU A 449 -14.27 -16.16 10.16
CA LEU A 449 -13.31 -16.02 9.07
C LEU A 449 -13.42 -17.20 8.13
N LEU A 450 -13.70 -16.90 6.87
CA LEU A 450 -13.56 -17.84 5.77
C LEU A 450 -12.45 -17.38 4.85
N ASN A 451 -11.40 -18.14 4.74
CA ASN A 451 -10.34 -17.79 3.81
C ASN A 451 -10.74 -18.18 2.39
N ARG A 452 -11.26 -17.19 1.64
CA ARG A 452 -11.59 -17.34 0.23
C ARG A 452 -10.60 -16.52 -0.60
N ARG A 453 -9.65 -17.19 -1.24
CA ARG A 453 -9.14 -16.83 -2.58
C ARG A 453 -8.01 -17.76 -2.98
N GLY A 454 -8.29 -18.59 -3.95
CA GLY A 454 -7.34 -19.27 -4.77
C GLY A 454 -8.10 -19.99 -5.86
N PHE A 455 -7.87 -19.62 -7.11
CA PHE A 455 -8.25 -20.42 -8.28
C PHE A 455 -7.45 -21.73 -8.36
N SER A 456 -6.55 -21.98 -7.42
CA SER A 456 -5.75 -23.19 -7.35
C SER A 456 -6.49 -24.26 -6.58
N THR A 457 -6.97 -25.25 -7.31
CA THR A 457 -7.52 -26.46 -6.72
C THR A 457 -6.36 -27.34 -6.31
N PHE A 458 -6.05 -27.39 -5.02
CA PHE A 458 -5.09 -28.36 -4.50
C PHE A 458 -5.79 -29.66 -4.14
N VAL A 459 -5.02 -30.74 -4.07
CA VAL A 459 -5.50 -32.08 -3.76
C VAL A 459 -5.03 -32.47 -2.37
N MET A 460 -5.98 -32.87 -1.51
CA MET A 460 -5.73 -33.19 -0.11
C MET A 460 -6.47 -34.47 0.30
N CYS A 461 -5.84 -35.27 1.13
CA CYS A 461 -6.46 -36.41 1.77
C CYS A 461 -7.37 -35.93 2.92
N ARG A 462 -8.65 -36.37 2.92
CA ARG A 462 -9.61 -35.98 3.94
C ARG A 462 -9.52 -36.80 5.25
N ASP A 463 -8.73 -37.89 5.22
CA ASP A 463 -8.57 -38.74 6.39
C ASP A 463 -7.32 -38.40 7.22
N CYS A 464 -6.25 -37.91 6.59
CA CYS A 464 -5.02 -37.53 7.33
C CYS A 464 -4.60 -36.06 7.14
N GLY A 465 -5.25 -35.30 6.24
CA GLY A 465 -4.91 -33.90 5.99
C GLY A 465 -3.73 -33.72 5.03
N GLU A 466 -3.07 -34.77 4.56
CA GLU A 466 -1.90 -34.69 3.70
C GLU A 466 -2.22 -34.03 2.37
N SER A 467 -1.41 -33.04 1.99
CA SER A 467 -1.47 -32.35 0.69
C SER A 467 -0.37 -32.88 -0.23
N ILE A 468 -0.65 -32.92 -1.54
CA ILE A 468 0.35 -33.35 -2.52
C ILE A 468 1.27 -32.18 -2.85
N VAL A 469 2.55 -32.27 -2.44
CA VAL A 469 3.56 -31.24 -2.62
C VAL A 469 4.59 -31.62 -3.67
N CYS A 470 5.24 -30.62 -4.26
CA CYS A 470 6.34 -30.82 -5.19
C CYS A 470 7.59 -31.28 -4.43
N PRO A 471 8.25 -32.41 -4.82
CA PRO A 471 9.44 -32.91 -4.14
C PRO A 471 10.67 -32.00 -4.28
N HIS A 472 10.68 -31.09 -5.27
CA HIS A 472 11.80 -30.18 -5.54
C HIS A 472 11.63 -28.81 -4.92
N CYS A 473 10.39 -28.36 -4.73
CA CYS A 473 10.09 -26.98 -4.31
C CYS A 473 9.33 -26.90 -2.98
N ALA A 474 8.88 -28.04 -2.45
CA ALA A 474 8.10 -28.14 -1.21
C ALA A 474 6.82 -27.27 -1.19
N VAL A 475 6.28 -26.91 -2.35
CA VAL A 475 5.02 -26.19 -2.49
C VAL A 475 3.92 -27.12 -3.01
N ALA A 476 2.65 -26.85 -2.65
CA ALA A 476 1.53 -27.65 -3.10
C ALA A 476 1.43 -27.68 -4.64
N LEU A 477 1.12 -28.86 -5.19
CA LEU A 477 0.87 -29.02 -6.62
C LEU A 477 -0.55 -28.56 -6.94
N VAL A 478 -0.70 -27.86 -8.08
CA VAL A 478 -1.98 -27.36 -8.57
C VAL A 478 -2.54 -28.30 -9.63
N TYR A 479 -3.81 -28.68 -9.49
CA TYR A 479 -4.50 -29.48 -10.49
C TYR A 479 -4.92 -28.66 -11.71
N HIS A 480 -4.65 -29.21 -12.89
CA HIS A 480 -5.04 -28.66 -14.18
C HIS A 480 -5.99 -29.59 -14.91
N SER A 481 -7.23 -29.16 -15.12
CA SER A 481 -8.26 -29.93 -15.80
C SER A 481 -7.94 -30.21 -17.28
N ALA A 482 -7.18 -29.32 -17.94
CA ALA A 482 -6.80 -29.46 -19.33
C ALA A 482 -5.83 -30.63 -19.64
N GLY A 483 -5.18 -31.17 -18.60
CA GLY A 483 -4.24 -32.29 -18.74
C GLY A 483 -4.44 -33.40 -17.72
N GLU A 484 -5.49 -33.29 -16.89
CA GLU A 484 -5.80 -34.21 -15.77
C GLU A 484 -4.59 -34.53 -14.86
N ALA A 485 -3.70 -33.54 -14.69
CA ALA A 485 -2.46 -33.68 -13.96
C ALA A 485 -2.26 -32.54 -12.96
N MET A 486 -1.52 -32.84 -11.91
CA MET A 486 -1.02 -31.83 -10.96
C MET A 486 0.31 -31.24 -11.44
N ARG A 487 0.52 -29.94 -11.26
CA ARG A 487 1.73 -29.25 -11.72
C ARG A 487 2.31 -28.32 -10.67
N CYS A 488 3.63 -28.33 -10.58
CA CYS A 488 4.39 -27.30 -9.83
C CYS A 488 4.59 -26.05 -10.71
N HIS A 489 4.19 -24.89 -10.22
CA HIS A 489 4.38 -23.63 -10.94
C HIS A 489 5.74 -22.97 -10.68
N TYR A 490 6.63 -23.63 -9.94
CA TYR A 490 7.99 -23.19 -9.67
C TYR A 490 9.02 -23.84 -10.57
N CYS A 491 8.93 -25.16 -10.75
CA CYS A 491 9.88 -25.93 -11.55
C CYS A 491 9.26 -26.66 -12.75
N GLY A 492 7.93 -26.58 -12.91
CA GLY A 492 7.21 -27.26 -13.98
C GLY A 492 7.01 -28.76 -13.77
N ASN A 493 7.47 -29.34 -12.64
CA ASN A 493 7.24 -30.75 -12.32
C ASN A 493 5.76 -31.12 -12.42
N THR A 494 5.45 -32.24 -13.04
CA THR A 494 4.09 -32.73 -13.20
C THR A 494 3.94 -34.11 -12.57
N ALA A 495 2.81 -34.36 -11.92
CA ALA A 495 2.46 -35.66 -11.34
C ALA A 495 0.99 -36.00 -11.61
N PRO A 496 0.63 -37.26 -11.76
CA PRO A 496 -0.76 -37.68 -11.80
C PRO A 496 -1.42 -37.49 -10.44
N ILE A 497 -2.76 -37.40 -10.42
CA ILE A 497 -3.49 -37.50 -9.16
C ILE A 497 -3.34 -38.92 -8.62
N PRO A 498 -2.86 -39.12 -7.39
CA PRO A 498 -2.75 -40.44 -6.82
C PRO A 498 -4.14 -40.99 -6.50
N ASP A 499 -4.37 -42.28 -6.80
CA ASP A 499 -5.62 -42.99 -6.45
C ASP A 499 -5.75 -43.19 -4.94
N GLU A 500 -4.62 -43.25 -4.25
CA GLU A 500 -4.53 -43.45 -2.81
C GLU A 500 -3.53 -42.41 -2.19
N CYS A 501 -3.80 -42.00 -0.96
CA CYS A 501 -2.95 -41.09 -0.24
C CYS A 501 -1.56 -41.70 -0.05
N PRO A 502 -0.47 -41.00 -0.37
CA PRO A 502 0.89 -41.51 -0.20
C PRO A 502 1.26 -41.72 1.27
N ASN A 503 0.57 -41.02 2.23
CA ASN A 503 0.83 -41.10 3.66
C ASN A 503 -0.01 -42.18 4.35
N CYS A 504 -1.34 -42.20 4.17
CA CYS A 504 -2.25 -43.10 4.91
C CYS A 504 -2.98 -44.14 4.06
N HIS A 505 -2.71 -44.20 2.76
CA HIS A 505 -3.32 -45.12 1.78
C HIS A 505 -4.84 -45.01 1.65
N SER A 506 -5.43 -43.95 2.13
CA SER A 506 -6.85 -43.69 1.97
C SER A 506 -7.19 -43.29 0.54
N ARG A 507 -8.37 -43.74 0.05
CA ARG A 507 -8.93 -43.31 -1.23
C ARG A 507 -9.76 -42.03 -1.16
N ARG A 508 -9.78 -41.35 0.02
CA ARG A 508 -10.53 -40.11 0.20
C ARG A 508 -9.70 -38.86 -0.16
N ILE A 509 -8.97 -38.96 -1.28
CA ILE A 509 -8.30 -37.82 -1.88
C ILE A 509 -9.31 -37.02 -2.69
N ARG A 510 -9.42 -35.73 -2.47
CA ARG A 510 -10.39 -34.84 -3.11
C ARG A 510 -9.83 -33.46 -3.34
N PHE A 511 -10.41 -32.78 -4.32
CA PHE A 511 -10.21 -31.34 -4.49
C PHE A 511 -10.76 -30.58 -3.30
N PHE A 512 -9.96 -29.61 -2.82
CA PHE A 512 -10.35 -28.79 -1.69
C PHE A 512 -10.90 -27.43 -2.16
N GLY A 513 -12.07 -27.04 -1.64
CA GLY A 513 -12.69 -25.74 -1.87
C GLY A 513 -14.05 -25.66 -1.19
N THR A 514 -14.18 -24.82 -0.15
CA THR A 514 -15.46 -24.51 0.51
C THR A 514 -16.00 -23.18 -0.02
N GLY A 515 -17.24 -23.18 -0.51
CA GLY A 515 -17.90 -21.95 -0.93
C GLY A 515 -18.39 -21.11 0.25
N THR A 516 -18.13 -19.79 0.24
CA THR A 516 -18.65 -18.82 1.23
C THR A 516 -20.16 -18.89 1.37
N GLN A 517 -20.88 -19.15 0.28
CA GLN A 517 -22.33 -19.25 0.27
C GLN A 517 -22.85 -20.42 1.09
N LYS A 518 -22.12 -21.55 1.08
CA LYS A 518 -22.52 -22.72 1.89
C LYS A 518 -22.34 -22.44 3.38
N ALA A 519 -21.23 -21.82 3.77
CA ALA A 519 -20.99 -21.44 5.17
C ALA A 519 -22.03 -20.42 5.65
N GLU A 520 -22.33 -19.40 4.82
CA GLU A 520 -23.36 -18.41 5.12
C GLU A 520 -24.74 -19.04 5.32
N ALA A 521 -25.13 -19.97 4.45
CA ALA A 521 -26.40 -20.67 4.53
C ALA A 521 -26.51 -21.50 5.83
N GLU A 522 -25.48 -22.29 6.14
CA GLU A 522 -25.47 -23.14 7.35
C GLU A 522 -25.46 -22.32 8.64
N ILE A 523 -24.74 -21.17 8.69
CA ILE A 523 -24.76 -20.28 9.86
C ILE A 523 -26.10 -19.56 9.99
N ALA A 524 -26.72 -19.16 8.87
CA ALA A 524 -28.03 -18.48 8.89
C ALA A 524 -29.19 -19.39 9.33
N GLU A 525 -29.03 -20.72 9.25
CA GLU A 525 -30.02 -21.69 9.75
C GLU A 525 -29.98 -21.85 11.29
N LEU A 526 -28.92 -21.33 11.95
CA LEU A 526 -28.80 -21.43 13.41
C LEU A 526 -29.77 -20.45 14.10
N PRO A 527 -30.47 -20.88 15.19
CA PRO A 527 -31.41 -20.03 15.89
C PRO A 527 -30.71 -18.79 16.48
N GLU A 528 -31.42 -17.66 16.48
CA GLU A 528 -30.98 -16.37 17.04
C GLU A 528 -29.76 -15.75 16.35
N ILE A 529 -29.23 -16.32 15.30
CA ILE A 529 -28.11 -15.77 14.54
C ILE A 529 -28.63 -14.72 13.53
N ARG A 530 -28.04 -13.53 13.59
CA ARG A 530 -28.18 -12.45 12.65
C ARG A 530 -26.83 -12.20 12.00
N ILE A 531 -26.69 -12.73 10.78
CA ILE A 531 -25.43 -12.71 10.06
C ILE A 531 -25.29 -11.45 9.20
N LEU A 532 -24.11 -10.84 9.21
CA LEU A 532 -23.70 -9.76 8.32
C LEU A 532 -22.48 -10.21 7.53
N ARG A 533 -22.52 -10.05 6.21
CA ARG A 533 -21.43 -10.47 5.34
C ARG A 533 -20.55 -9.30 4.93
N MET A 534 -19.23 -9.51 4.98
CA MET A 534 -18.22 -8.54 4.62
C MET A 534 -17.16 -9.16 3.70
N ASP A 535 -17.27 -8.90 2.41
CA ASP A 535 -16.30 -9.30 1.41
C ASP A 535 -16.08 -8.19 0.37
N GLN A 536 -15.23 -8.43 -0.65
CA GLN A 536 -14.95 -7.42 -1.66
C GLN A 536 -16.18 -7.04 -2.49
N ASP A 537 -17.09 -7.97 -2.71
CA ASP A 537 -18.28 -7.71 -3.51
C ASP A 537 -19.29 -6.82 -2.76
N SER A 538 -19.36 -6.98 -1.42
CA SER A 538 -20.21 -6.15 -0.55
C SER A 538 -19.62 -4.75 -0.27
N THR A 539 -18.31 -4.53 -0.53
CA THR A 539 -17.59 -3.30 -0.16
C THR A 539 -17.22 -2.38 -1.34
N VAL A 540 -17.84 -2.55 -2.50
CA VAL A 540 -17.54 -1.77 -3.72
C VAL A 540 -17.89 -0.27 -3.58
N LYS A 541 -18.92 0.10 -2.82
CA LYS A 541 -19.32 1.50 -2.63
C LYS A 541 -18.39 2.25 -1.68
N LYS A 542 -18.23 3.56 -1.91
CA LYS A 542 -17.51 4.47 -1.01
C LYS A 542 -18.18 4.42 0.37
N PHE A 543 -17.39 4.13 1.42
CA PHE A 543 -17.84 3.97 2.82
C PHE A 543 -18.67 2.72 3.18
N ALA A 544 -18.96 1.81 2.25
CA ALA A 544 -19.72 0.59 2.56
C ALA A 544 -19.06 -0.25 3.69
N HIS A 545 -17.73 -0.24 3.75
CA HIS A 545 -16.97 -0.91 4.80
C HIS A 545 -17.23 -0.29 6.20
N GLU A 546 -17.27 1.04 6.30
CA GLU A 546 -17.57 1.74 7.55
C GLU A 546 -19.04 1.50 7.98
N ASP A 547 -19.97 1.48 7.02
CA ASP A 547 -21.40 1.25 7.30
C ASP A 547 -21.63 -0.17 7.83
N ILE A 548 -21.02 -1.20 7.20
CA ILE A 548 -21.09 -2.60 7.67
C ILE A 548 -20.58 -2.72 9.10
N LEU A 549 -19.43 -2.14 9.40
CA LEU A 549 -18.85 -2.20 10.73
C LEU A 549 -19.69 -1.44 11.77
N LYS A 550 -20.26 -0.32 11.38
CA LYS A 550 -21.15 0.46 12.25
C LYS A 550 -22.41 -0.33 12.61
N SER A 551 -23.05 -0.96 11.62
CA SER A 551 -24.22 -1.83 11.87
C SER A 551 -23.85 -3.05 12.74
N PHE A 552 -22.67 -3.64 12.55
CA PHE A 552 -22.19 -4.71 13.40
C PHE A 552 -21.91 -4.21 14.84
N SER A 553 -21.15 -3.14 15.00
CA SER A 553 -20.81 -2.57 16.31
C SER A 553 -22.03 -2.07 17.10
N SER A 554 -23.13 -1.70 16.43
CA SER A 554 -24.39 -1.32 17.11
C SER A 554 -25.18 -2.49 17.69
N GLY A 555 -24.76 -3.76 17.42
CA GLY A 555 -25.46 -4.96 17.86
C GLY A 555 -26.67 -5.35 17.00
N GLU A 556 -26.89 -4.68 15.87
CA GLU A 556 -27.93 -5.06 14.89
C GLU A 556 -27.72 -6.50 14.39
N TYR A 557 -26.44 -6.89 14.23
CA TYR A 557 -25.99 -8.22 13.85
C TYR A 557 -25.08 -8.79 14.92
N ASN A 558 -25.15 -10.11 15.14
CA ASN A 558 -24.31 -10.80 16.13
C ASN A 558 -23.23 -11.69 15.52
N VAL A 559 -23.28 -11.98 14.21
CA VAL A 559 -22.21 -12.70 13.49
C VAL A 559 -21.75 -11.89 12.28
N LEU A 560 -20.46 -11.61 12.22
CA LEU A 560 -19.80 -11.02 11.07
C LEU A 560 -19.03 -12.11 10.30
N LEU A 561 -19.55 -12.52 9.15
CA LEU A 561 -18.90 -13.48 8.26
C LEU A 561 -18.10 -12.77 7.17
N GLY A 562 -16.85 -13.13 7.00
CA GLY A 562 -16.10 -12.54 5.90
C GLY A 562 -14.75 -13.20 5.63
N THR A 563 -14.03 -12.61 4.68
CA THR A 563 -12.69 -13.04 4.31
C THR A 563 -11.64 -12.33 5.19
N GLN A 564 -10.38 -12.30 4.77
CA GLN A 564 -9.28 -11.63 5.49
C GLN A 564 -9.59 -10.19 5.95
N MET A 565 -10.60 -9.53 5.33
CA MET A 565 -11.01 -8.17 5.70
C MET A 565 -11.56 -8.09 7.14
N VAL A 566 -12.24 -9.12 7.62
CA VAL A 566 -12.80 -9.13 8.99
C VAL A 566 -11.74 -9.38 10.07
N ALA A 567 -10.60 -9.95 9.69
CA ALA A 567 -9.48 -10.20 10.61
C ALA A 567 -8.63 -8.93 10.87
N LYS A 568 -8.84 -7.83 10.13
CA LYS A 568 -7.94 -6.68 10.12
C LYS A 568 -8.61 -5.38 10.55
N GLY A 569 -7.89 -4.54 11.28
CA GLY A 569 -8.15 -3.10 11.43
C GLY A 569 -9.29 -2.65 12.36
N HIS A 570 -10.03 -3.57 13.05
CA HIS A 570 -11.19 -3.16 13.84
C HIS A 570 -11.08 -3.57 15.31
N ASP A 571 -11.42 -2.65 16.18
CA ASP A 571 -11.55 -2.88 17.60
C ASP A 571 -13.04 -2.87 17.96
N ILE A 572 -13.61 -4.08 18.20
CA ILE A 572 -15.01 -4.27 18.54
C ILE A 572 -15.06 -4.98 19.90
N PRO A 573 -15.30 -4.25 20.99
CA PRO A 573 -15.18 -4.80 22.36
C PRO A 573 -16.09 -5.98 22.64
N ASN A 574 -17.25 -6.08 21.97
CA ASN A 574 -18.25 -7.12 22.21
C ASN A 574 -17.98 -8.44 21.46
N VAL A 575 -16.87 -8.53 20.70
CA VAL A 575 -16.46 -9.76 20.01
C VAL A 575 -15.72 -10.66 20.99
N THR A 576 -16.37 -11.75 21.39
CA THR A 576 -15.82 -12.76 22.31
C THR A 576 -15.47 -14.05 21.60
N LEU A 577 -16.10 -14.35 20.44
CA LEU A 577 -15.83 -15.55 19.64
C LEU A 577 -15.23 -15.21 18.28
N VAL A 578 -14.20 -15.96 17.89
CA VAL A 578 -13.70 -15.99 16.52
C VAL A 578 -13.70 -17.42 16.00
N GLY A 579 -14.45 -17.67 14.93
CA GLY A 579 -14.45 -18.93 14.20
C GLY A 579 -13.57 -18.86 12.94
N ILE A 580 -12.67 -19.80 12.75
CA ILE A 580 -11.85 -19.91 11.55
C ILE A 580 -12.23 -21.20 10.84
N LEU A 581 -12.92 -21.10 9.69
CA LEU A 581 -13.55 -22.25 9.02
C LEU A 581 -12.58 -23.17 8.28
N SER A 582 -11.42 -22.68 7.85
CA SER A 582 -10.44 -23.48 7.13
C SER A 582 -9.06 -22.84 7.20
N ALA A 583 -8.23 -23.33 8.09
CA ALA A 583 -6.81 -22.97 8.17
C ALA A 583 -6.03 -23.52 6.97
N ASP A 584 -6.41 -24.70 6.49
CA ASP A 584 -5.75 -25.45 5.41
C ASP A 584 -5.71 -24.71 4.09
N SER A 585 -6.70 -23.85 3.83
CA SER A 585 -6.83 -23.15 2.54
C SER A 585 -5.65 -22.23 2.23
N THR A 586 -5.08 -21.56 3.23
CA THR A 586 -3.90 -20.69 3.06
C THR A 586 -2.61 -21.49 3.11
N LEU A 587 -2.57 -22.48 3.99
CA LEU A 587 -1.40 -23.32 4.21
C LEU A 587 -1.01 -24.09 2.92
N ASN A 588 -2.00 -24.52 2.17
CA ASN A 588 -1.81 -25.27 0.94
C ASN A 588 -1.82 -24.40 -0.34
N LEU A 589 -1.57 -23.09 -0.22
CA LEU A 589 -1.29 -22.28 -1.39
C LEU A 589 0.04 -22.72 -2.02
N PRO A 590 0.14 -22.72 -3.36
CA PRO A 590 1.37 -23.10 -4.05
C PRO A 590 2.40 -21.96 -4.02
N ASP A 591 2.71 -21.47 -2.84
CA ASP A 591 3.64 -20.33 -2.59
C ASP A 591 4.50 -20.65 -1.36
N PHE A 592 5.80 -20.39 -1.43
CA PHE A 592 6.72 -20.65 -0.34
C PHE A 592 6.39 -19.81 0.92
N ARG A 593 5.64 -18.71 0.78
CA ARG A 593 5.14 -17.89 1.88
C ARG A 593 3.82 -18.40 2.47
N ALA A 594 3.32 -19.57 2.06
CA ALA A 594 2.03 -20.08 2.52
C ALA A 594 1.98 -20.26 4.04
N SER A 595 3.02 -20.83 4.65
CA SER A 595 3.17 -21.00 6.10
C SER A 595 3.15 -19.65 6.83
N GLU A 596 3.96 -18.71 6.39
CA GLU A 596 4.07 -17.36 6.95
C GLU A 596 2.72 -16.60 6.90
N ARG A 597 2.05 -16.63 5.75
CA ARG A 597 0.74 -16.00 5.59
C ARG A 597 -0.34 -16.67 6.44
N THR A 598 -0.26 -18.00 6.59
CA THR A 598 -1.20 -18.75 7.44
C THR A 598 -0.99 -18.37 8.89
N PHE A 599 0.25 -18.41 9.37
CA PHE A 599 0.58 -18.00 10.74
C PHE A 599 0.09 -16.58 11.03
N ALA A 600 0.41 -15.61 10.16
CA ALA A 600 0.00 -14.22 10.33
C ALA A 600 -1.54 -14.06 10.35
N LEU A 601 -2.24 -14.72 9.43
CA LEU A 601 -3.71 -14.66 9.35
C LEU A 601 -4.37 -15.24 10.61
N LEU A 602 -3.93 -16.41 11.07
CA LEU A 602 -4.48 -17.08 12.23
C LEU A 602 -4.24 -16.27 13.51
N THR A 603 -3.02 -15.75 13.68
CA THR A 603 -2.64 -14.91 14.83
C THR A 603 -3.43 -13.60 14.85
N GLN A 604 -3.58 -12.93 13.70
CA GLN A 604 -4.37 -11.71 13.59
C GLN A 604 -5.85 -11.94 13.89
N ALA A 605 -6.42 -13.03 13.35
CA ALA A 605 -7.81 -13.41 13.60
C ALA A 605 -8.03 -13.73 15.07
N ALA A 606 -7.19 -14.55 15.67
CA ALA A 606 -7.24 -14.86 17.10
C ALA A 606 -7.17 -13.60 17.95
N GLY A 607 -6.31 -12.65 17.60
CA GLY A 607 -6.18 -11.37 18.29
C GLY A 607 -7.44 -10.46 18.25
N ARG A 608 -8.52 -10.85 17.57
CA ARG A 608 -9.80 -10.11 17.57
C ARG A 608 -10.70 -10.50 18.72
N ALA A 609 -10.58 -11.71 19.25
CA ALA A 609 -11.36 -12.15 20.38
C ALA A 609 -10.85 -11.55 21.71
N GLY A 610 -11.78 -11.17 22.60
CA GLY A 610 -11.46 -10.76 23.96
C GLY A 610 -10.65 -9.47 24.07
N ARG A 611 -11.04 -8.41 23.36
CA ARG A 611 -10.44 -7.07 23.49
C ARG A 611 -11.08 -6.22 24.58
N GLY A 612 -12.29 -6.57 25.00
CA GLY A 612 -12.95 -6.00 26.16
C GLY A 612 -12.53 -6.68 27.47
N ASP A 613 -13.39 -6.58 28.49
CA ASP A 613 -13.17 -7.16 29.81
C ASP A 613 -13.46 -8.67 29.87
N ARG A 614 -13.92 -9.25 28.74
CA ARG A 614 -14.31 -10.67 28.65
C ARG A 614 -13.22 -11.51 28.00
N ALA A 615 -13.06 -12.75 28.44
CA ALA A 615 -12.12 -13.68 27.84
C ALA A 615 -12.54 -14.02 26.40
N GLY A 616 -11.57 -14.00 25.47
CA GLY A 616 -11.80 -14.38 24.10
C GLY A 616 -11.70 -15.89 23.89
N HIS A 617 -12.57 -16.44 23.04
CA HIS A 617 -12.53 -17.82 22.59
C HIS A 617 -12.33 -17.86 21.06
N VAL A 618 -11.48 -18.75 20.58
CA VAL A 618 -11.22 -18.96 19.15
C VAL A 618 -11.42 -20.44 18.83
N VAL A 619 -12.25 -20.74 17.84
CA VAL A 619 -12.39 -22.10 17.32
C VAL A 619 -11.78 -22.16 15.92
N LEU A 620 -10.68 -22.91 15.79
CA LEU A 620 -9.92 -23.06 14.56
C LEU A 620 -10.18 -24.43 13.96
N GLN A 621 -10.83 -24.49 12.82
CA GLN A 621 -11.14 -25.73 12.11
C GLN A 621 -10.05 -26.09 11.09
N THR A 622 -9.57 -27.33 11.13
CA THR A 622 -8.53 -27.82 10.22
C THR A 622 -8.64 -29.32 9.99
N TYR A 623 -8.17 -29.79 8.83
CA TYR A 623 -7.96 -31.21 8.53
C TYR A 623 -6.55 -31.68 8.90
N ASP A 624 -5.65 -30.77 9.32
CA ASP A 624 -4.29 -31.07 9.75
C ASP A 624 -3.99 -30.43 11.14
N PRO A 625 -4.64 -30.91 12.22
CA PRO A 625 -4.47 -30.34 13.57
C PRO A 625 -3.07 -30.54 14.15
N ASP A 626 -2.27 -31.43 13.56
CA ASP A 626 -0.91 -31.72 14.00
C ASP A 626 0.12 -30.82 13.33
N ASN A 627 -0.27 -30.01 12.35
CA ASN A 627 0.59 -29.11 11.63
C ASN A 627 1.29 -28.12 12.57
N PRO A 628 2.64 -28.02 12.52
CA PRO A 628 3.40 -27.13 13.40
C PRO A 628 2.98 -25.66 13.29
N VAL A 629 2.69 -25.19 12.07
CA VAL A 629 2.29 -23.79 11.81
C VAL A 629 0.97 -23.47 12.54
N ILE A 630 0.01 -24.41 12.48
CA ILE A 630 -1.30 -24.25 13.13
C ILE A 630 -1.14 -24.25 14.66
N LYS A 631 -0.35 -25.18 15.21
CA LYS A 631 -0.09 -25.27 16.66
C LYS A 631 0.61 -24.02 17.18
N LEU A 632 1.64 -23.55 16.49
CA LEU A 632 2.38 -22.33 16.86
C LEU A 632 1.53 -21.07 16.69
N ALA A 633 0.65 -20.99 15.68
CA ALA A 633 -0.29 -19.88 15.53
C ALA A 633 -1.36 -19.87 16.67
N ALA A 634 -1.80 -21.05 17.11
CA ALA A 634 -2.75 -21.17 18.24
C ALA A 634 -2.16 -20.66 19.54
N THR A 635 -0.86 -20.84 19.77
CA THR A 635 -0.13 -20.31 20.93
C THR A 635 0.46 -18.92 20.69
N GLN A 636 0.35 -18.39 19.47
CA GLN A 636 0.96 -17.12 19.02
C GLN A 636 2.48 -17.07 19.21
N ASP A 637 3.15 -18.23 19.15
CA ASP A 637 4.62 -18.34 19.27
C ASP A 637 5.30 -18.04 17.93
N TYR A 638 5.47 -16.74 17.67
CA TYR A 638 6.10 -16.27 16.44
C TYR A 638 7.61 -16.63 16.39
N ASP A 639 8.30 -16.56 17.51
CA ASP A 639 9.78 -16.77 17.52
C ASP A 639 10.14 -18.21 17.13
N THR A 640 9.41 -19.21 17.67
CA THR A 640 9.61 -20.62 17.29
C THR A 640 9.18 -20.87 15.84
N PHE A 641 8.05 -20.28 15.40
CA PHE A 641 7.62 -20.36 14.00
C PHE A 641 8.69 -19.80 13.06
N ALA A 642 9.16 -18.58 13.32
CA ALA A 642 10.13 -17.91 12.45
C ALA A 642 11.45 -18.66 12.39
N ALA A 643 11.93 -19.25 13.50
CA ALA A 643 13.16 -20.04 13.53
C ALA A 643 13.02 -21.27 12.62
N SER A 644 11.96 -22.07 12.76
CA SER A 644 11.74 -23.27 11.95
C SER A 644 11.52 -22.96 10.47
N GLU A 645 10.77 -21.91 10.15
CA GLU A 645 10.52 -21.52 8.76
C GLU A 645 11.79 -20.99 8.08
N LEU A 646 12.64 -20.25 8.81
CA LEU A 646 13.91 -19.77 8.28
C LEU A 646 14.90 -20.94 7.96
N GLU A 647 14.91 -22.00 8.75
CA GLU A 647 15.69 -23.21 8.45
C GLU A 647 15.23 -23.84 7.13
N ILE A 648 13.92 -24.04 6.94
CA ILE A 648 13.34 -24.58 5.71
C ILE A 648 13.70 -23.68 4.50
N ARG A 649 13.61 -22.36 4.66
CA ARG A 649 13.96 -21.42 3.59
C ARG A 649 15.43 -21.43 3.23
N GLN A 650 16.29 -21.64 4.20
CA GLN A 650 17.73 -21.79 3.97
C GLN A 650 18.02 -23.03 3.14
N GLU A 651 17.47 -24.19 3.53
CA GLU A 651 17.65 -25.45 2.80
C GLU A 651 17.14 -25.40 1.35
N LEU A 652 15.99 -24.71 1.14
CA LEU A 652 15.36 -24.60 -0.17
C LEU A 652 15.82 -23.38 -1.00
N GLY A 653 16.73 -22.56 -0.47
CA GLY A 653 17.19 -21.35 -1.13
C GLY A 653 16.06 -20.38 -1.42
N TYR A 654 15.25 -20.02 -0.40
CA TYR A 654 14.22 -18.98 -0.48
C TYR A 654 14.61 -17.71 0.28
N PRO A 655 13.97 -16.55 -0.02
CA PRO A 655 14.17 -15.35 0.78
C PRO A 655 13.96 -15.61 2.30
N PRO A 656 14.84 -15.09 3.17
CA PRO A 656 15.82 -14.02 2.98
C PRO A 656 17.20 -14.45 2.47
N TYR A 657 17.45 -15.71 2.21
CA TYR A 657 18.77 -16.22 1.81
C TYR A 657 19.07 -16.03 0.31
N THR A 658 18.02 -15.91 -0.49
CA THR A 658 18.10 -15.57 -1.92
C THR A 658 17.11 -14.47 -2.26
N GLU A 659 17.33 -13.82 -3.37
CA GLU A 659 16.37 -12.88 -3.98
C GLU A 659 15.66 -13.56 -5.16
N ILE A 660 14.44 -13.12 -5.48
CA ILE A 660 13.64 -13.71 -6.55
C ILE A 660 13.26 -12.63 -7.55
N LEU A 661 13.45 -12.94 -8.83
CA LEU A 661 12.93 -12.16 -9.96
C LEU A 661 12.01 -13.05 -10.80
N LYS A 662 10.77 -12.61 -11.00
CA LYS A 662 9.82 -13.22 -11.92
C LYS A 662 9.78 -12.44 -13.22
N ILE A 663 9.97 -13.12 -14.34
CA ILE A 663 9.86 -12.54 -15.69
C ILE A 663 8.65 -13.17 -16.35
N THR A 664 7.70 -12.35 -16.78
CA THR A 664 6.50 -12.81 -17.50
C THR A 664 6.52 -12.30 -18.93
N VAL A 665 6.39 -13.21 -19.87
CA VAL A 665 6.25 -12.89 -21.30
C VAL A 665 4.79 -13.06 -21.71
N LEU A 666 4.21 -12.01 -22.32
CA LEU A 666 2.83 -12.00 -22.83
C LEU A 666 2.84 -11.96 -24.36
N ASP A 667 2.15 -12.88 -25.05
CA ASP A 667 1.98 -12.80 -26.50
C ASP A 667 0.60 -13.34 -26.92
N LYS A 668 0.10 -12.87 -28.07
CA LYS A 668 -1.12 -13.39 -28.67
C LYS A 668 -0.93 -14.79 -29.25
N GLU A 669 0.31 -15.10 -29.65
CA GLU A 669 0.71 -16.39 -30.20
C GLU A 669 1.59 -17.14 -29.19
N GLU A 670 1.16 -18.33 -28.80
CA GLU A 670 1.86 -19.14 -27.78
C GLU A 670 3.30 -19.46 -28.21
N VAL A 671 3.49 -19.87 -29.46
CA VAL A 671 4.80 -20.22 -30.00
C VAL A 671 5.76 -19.03 -29.96
N ARG A 672 5.29 -17.83 -30.31
CA ARG A 672 6.07 -16.60 -30.29
C ARG A 672 6.45 -16.18 -28.88
N GLY A 673 5.49 -16.25 -27.94
CA GLY A 673 5.73 -15.99 -26.54
C GLY A 673 6.75 -16.96 -25.92
N SER A 674 6.62 -18.25 -26.22
CA SER A 674 7.56 -19.30 -25.77
C SER A 674 8.96 -19.10 -26.35
N SER A 675 9.08 -18.74 -27.65
CA SER A 675 10.37 -18.47 -28.29
C SER A 675 11.09 -17.28 -27.64
N LEU A 676 10.38 -16.18 -27.36
CA LEU A 676 10.95 -15.02 -26.65
C LEU A 676 11.36 -15.39 -25.22
N ALA A 677 10.52 -16.12 -24.50
CA ALA A 677 10.84 -16.60 -23.15
C ALA A 677 12.10 -17.48 -23.16
N GLN A 678 12.24 -18.36 -24.14
CA GLN A 678 13.44 -19.20 -24.30
C GLN A 678 14.70 -18.37 -24.58
N ARG A 679 14.61 -17.29 -25.37
CA ARG A 679 15.75 -16.37 -25.60
C ARG A 679 16.20 -15.71 -24.30
N ILE A 680 15.27 -15.32 -23.44
CA ILE A 680 15.58 -14.75 -22.12
C ILE A 680 16.26 -15.80 -21.25
N VAL A 681 15.75 -17.03 -21.22
CA VAL A 681 16.38 -18.14 -20.47
C VAL A 681 17.79 -18.39 -20.94
N ASN A 682 18.02 -18.47 -22.27
CA ASN A 682 19.36 -18.69 -22.84
C ASN A 682 20.32 -17.54 -22.44
N PHE A 683 19.86 -16.28 -22.47
CA PHE A 683 20.63 -15.13 -22.02
C PHE A 683 21.04 -15.26 -20.55
N LEU A 684 20.10 -15.62 -19.66
CA LEU A 684 20.35 -15.80 -18.25
C LEU A 684 21.26 -17.01 -17.95
N GLN A 685 21.14 -18.10 -18.72
CA GLN A 685 22.03 -19.25 -18.64
C GLN A 685 23.45 -18.92 -19.10
N THR A 686 23.62 -18.07 -20.11
CA THR A 686 24.92 -17.54 -20.50
C THR A 686 25.54 -16.74 -19.35
N LEU A 687 24.76 -15.86 -18.71
CA LEU A 687 25.19 -15.09 -17.56
C LEU A 687 25.59 -16.01 -16.37
N GLN A 688 24.87 -17.10 -16.15
CA GLN A 688 25.19 -18.10 -15.13
C GLN A 688 26.54 -18.79 -15.41
N LEU A 689 26.84 -19.08 -16.68
CA LEU A 689 28.12 -19.70 -17.07
C LEU A 689 29.31 -18.72 -16.95
N GLU A 690 29.06 -17.43 -17.26
CA GLU A 690 30.08 -16.37 -17.16
C GLU A 690 30.37 -15.99 -15.69
N HIS A 691 29.37 -16.14 -14.82
CA HIS A 691 29.41 -15.74 -13.41
C HIS A 691 28.92 -16.84 -12.47
N PRO A 692 29.62 -18.01 -12.40
CA PRO A 692 29.21 -19.13 -11.56
C PRO A 692 29.18 -18.81 -10.07
N GLU A 693 29.93 -17.80 -9.63
CA GLU A 693 29.93 -17.30 -8.25
C GLU A 693 28.61 -16.69 -7.80
N GLN A 694 27.72 -16.34 -8.73
CA GLN A 694 26.40 -15.77 -8.41
C GLN A 694 25.37 -16.83 -8.03
N GLU A 695 25.67 -18.11 -8.15
CA GLU A 695 24.74 -19.21 -7.84
C GLU A 695 23.35 -19.01 -8.45
N LEU A 696 23.32 -18.52 -9.70
CA LEU A 696 22.10 -18.17 -10.42
C LEU A 696 21.32 -19.43 -10.77
N LEU A 697 20.08 -19.54 -10.30
CA LEU A 697 19.15 -20.62 -10.68
C LEU A 697 18.04 -20.03 -11.58
N VAL A 698 17.95 -20.51 -12.82
CA VAL A 698 16.94 -20.12 -13.80
C VAL A 698 15.96 -21.26 -13.99
N LEU A 699 14.68 -21.02 -13.67
CA LEU A 699 13.59 -22.00 -13.80
C LEU A 699 12.61 -21.54 -14.87
N GLY A 700 12.25 -22.45 -15.78
CA GLY A 700 11.34 -22.17 -16.89
C GLY A 700 12.02 -22.19 -18.26
N PRO A 701 11.33 -21.70 -19.34
CA PRO A 701 10.02 -21.05 -19.30
C PRO A 701 8.88 -22.05 -19.08
N PHE A 702 7.85 -21.67 -18.35
CA PHE A 702 6.65 -22.47 -18.15
C PHE A 702 5.38 -21.62 -18.23
N PRO A 703 4.23 -22.17 -18.64
CA PRO A 703 2.96 -21.47 -18.65
C PRO A 703 2.56 -21.02 -17.23
N ALA A 704 2.00 -19.81 -17.10
CA ALA A 704 1.38 -19.38 -15.85
C ALA A 704 0.20 -20.28 -15.45
N ILE A 705 -0.27 -20.23 -14.18
CA ILE A 705 -1.44 -20.97 -13.70
C ILE A 705 -2.64 -20.74 -14.62
N VAL A 706 -2.92 -19.50 -14.94
CA VAL A 706 -3.88 -19.14 -15.98
C VAL A 706 -3.08 -18.82 -17.24
N ALA A 707 -2.89 -19.83 -18.08
CA ALA A 707 -2.01 -19.76 -19.24
C ALA A 707 -2.44 -18.70 -20.27
N LYS A 708 -3.75 -18.36 -20.33
CA LYS A 708 -4.29 -17.38 -21.27
C LYS A 708 -5.28 -16.43 -20.57
N VAL A 709 -5.03 -15.11 -20.67
CA VAL A 709 -5.91 -14.06 -20.12
C VAL A 709 -6.08 -12.98 -21.17
N ARG A 710 -7.33 -12.59 -21.48
CA ARG A 710 -7.65 -11.55 -22.48
C ARG A 710 -6.92 -11.77 -23.80
N ASP A 711 -6.97 -13.01 -24.31
CA ASP A 711 -6.31 -13.47 -25.54
C ASP A 711 -4.77 -13.37 -25.57
N LEU A 712 -4.13 -13.20 -24.42
CA LEU A 712 -2.68 -13.23 -24.28
C LEU A 712 -2.24 -14.49 -23.55
N TYR A 713 -1.35 -15.26 -24.16
CA TYR A 713 -0.63 -16.36 -23.52
C TYR A 713 0.43 -15.80 -22.57
N ARG A 714 0.63 -16.50 -21.45
CA ARG A 714 1.51 -16.07 -20.36
C ARG A 714 2.57 -17.14 -20.09
N MET A 715 3.83 -16.80 -20.33
CA MET A 715 4.99 -17.64 -20.00
C MET A 715 5.78 -16.99 -18.88
N ASN A 716 6.11 -17.77 -17.85
CA ASN A 716 6.88 -17.31 -16.69
C ASN A 716 8.28 -17.90 -16.71
N ILE A 717 9.23 -17.13 -16.25
CA ILE A 717 10.60 -17.51 -15.90
C ILE A 717 10.83 -17.05 -14.49
N LEU A 718 11.38 -17.91 -13.64
CA LEU A 718 11.73 -17.59 -12.27
C LEU A 718 13.24 -17.65 -12.12
N VAL A 719 13.81 -16.59 -11.57
CA VAL A 719 15.24 -16.44 -11.34
C VAL A 719 15.46 -16.32 -9.84
N LYS A 720 16.38 -17.13 -9.28
CA LYS A 720 16.80 -17.11 -7.88
C LYS A 720 18.30 -16.96 -7.80
N CYS A 721 18.80 -16.10 -6.93
CA CYS A 721 20.22 -15.97 -6.62
C CYS A 721 20.41 -15.25 -5.28
N PRO A 722 21.56 -15.38 -4.63
CA PRO A 722 21.87 -14.67 -3.38
C PRO A 722 21.86 -13.15 -3.53
N GLN A 723 22.26 -12.62 -4.69
CA GLN A 723 22.32 -11.20 -5.01
C GLN A 723 21.79 -10.94 -6.41
N MET A 724 20.63 -10.30 -6.52
CA MET A 724 19.94 -10.05 -7.80
C MET A 724 20.48 -8.83 -8.57
N GLU A 725 21.26 -7.96 -7.93
CA GLU A 725 21.72 -6.71 -8.54
C GLU A 725 22.54 -6.91 -9.84
N PRO A 726 23.49 -7.88 -9.93
CA PRO A 726 24.19 -8.14 -11.19
C PRO A 726 23.25 -8.61 -12.32
N VAL A 727 22.27 -9.44 -11.98
CA VAL A 727 21.27 -9.94 -12.94
C VAL A 727 20.36 -8.81 -13.44
N LYS A 728 19.89 -7.93 -12.53
CA LYS A 728 19.11 -6.75 -12.89
C LYS A 728 19.91 -5.81 -13.81
N ARG A 729 21.19 -5.59 -13.51
CA ARG A 729 22.07 -4.76 -14.35
C ARG A 729 22.27 -5.36 -15.74
N ALA A 730 22.47 -6.69 -15.84
CA ALA A 730 22.59 -7.37 -17.12
C ALA A 730 21.29 -7.25 -17.94
N LEU A 731 20.11 -7.44 -17.33
CA LEU A 731 18.82 -7.25 -17.95
C LEU A 731 18.58 -5.78 -18.33
N TRP A 732 19.00 -4.82 -17.50
CA TRP A 732 18.93 -3.39 -17.79
C TRP A 732 19.73 -3.00 -19.03
N ASN A 733 20.87 -3.65 -19.27
CA ASN A 733 21.71 -3.41 -20.44
C ASN A 733 21.33 -4.25 -21.66
N SER A 734 20.37 -5.18 -21.52
CA SER A 734 19.90 -6.03 -22.62
C SER A 734 18.77 -5.38 -23.43
N GLU A 735 18.46 -5.98 -24.59
CA GLU A 735 17.30 -5.63 -25.42
C GLU A 735 15.95 -5.92 -24.74
N PHE A 736 15.93 -6.84 -23.77
CA PHE A 736 14.69 -7.35 -23.16
C PHE A 736 13.94 -6.28 -22.37
N LYS A 737 14.63 -5.29 -21.80
CA LYS A 737 13.96 -4.16 -21.12
C LYS A 737 13.04 -3.37 -22.05
N GLU A 738 13.37 -3.30 -23.34
CA GLU A 738 12.62 -2.56 -24.35
C GLU A 738 11.50 -3.40 -24.99
N CYS A 739 11.42 -4.71 -24.70
CA CYS A 739 10.38 -5.57 -25.22
C CYS A 739 9.03 -5.28 -24.56
N ARG A 740 8.02 -4.86 -25.35
CA ARG A 740 6.69 -4.46 -24.86
C ARG A 740 5.92 -5.56 -24.15
N ASN A 741 6.24 -6.80 -24.45
CA ASN A 741 5.57 -7.99 -23.96
C ASN A 741 6.36 -8.73 -22.84
N VAL A 742 7.46 -8.14 -22.36
CA VAL A 742 8.27 -8.65 -21.24
C VAL A 742 7.98 -7.82 -19.98
N PHE A 743 7.72 -8.48 -18.87
CA PHE A 743 7.40 -7.87 -17.57
C PHE A 743 8.33 -8.43 -16.50
N PHE A 744 8.95 -7.53 -15.76
CA PHE A 744 9.83 -7.87 -14.63
C PHE A 744 9.10 -7.59 -13.33
N ASP A 745 9.12 -8.55 -12.42
CA ASP A 745 8.60 -8.42 -11.05
C ASP A 745 9.70 -8.81 -10.07
N VAL A 746 10.36 -7.80 -9.52
CA VAL A 746 11.44 -7.95 -8.53
C VAL A 746 10.79 -8.15 -7.17
N ASP A 747 11.25 -9.12 -6.40
CA ASP A 747 10.69 -9.53 -5.11
C ASP A 747 9.17 -9.76 -5.20
N PRO A 748 8.72 -10.71 -6.04
CA PRO A 748 7.30 -10.96 -6.22
C PRO A 748 6.66 -11.45 -4.92
N VAL A 749 5.50 -10.89 -4.58
CA VAL A 749 4.71 -11.36 -3.43
C VAL A 749 4.14 -12.75 -3.70
N SER A 750 3.87 -13.06 -4.97
CA SER A 750 3.50 -14.40 -5.39
C SER A 750 4.24 -14.77 -6.68
N VAL A 751 4.81 -15.93 -6.70
CA VAL A 751 5.48 -16.47 -7.90
C VAL A 751 4.53 -17.25 -8.80
N VAL A 752 3.29 -17.37 -8.38
CA VAL A 752 2.23 -18.14 -9.02
C VAL A 752 1.24 -17.27 -9.78
#